data_80689a9382eecb5a5bf00513d29922db
#
_entry.id   80689a9382eecb5a5bf00513d29922db
#
_cell.length_a   1.000
_cell.length_b   1.000
_cell.length_c   1.000
_cell.angle_alpha   90.00
_cell.angle_beta   90.00
_cell.angle_gamma   90.00
#
_symmetry.space_group_name_H-M   'P 1'
#
loop_
_entity.id
_entity.type
_entity.pdbx_description
1 polymer ?
#
loop_
_entity_poly.entity_id
_entity_poly.type
_entity_poly.pdbx_seq_one_letter_code
_entity_poly.pdbx_strand_id
1 'polypeptide(L)'
;MPRPFRILAALFALALAAAVLPLAWSSATAAPNDAIYRPLKGFEPTGPRVRVDPDQYAAVRVDTGLVRAALRGAPRAGAAGSTVFAVPTPAGGTERFAVQRTQLMQAGLAAAHPEIATWAGRSLDHPGTTIAMDVTPMGFHASVRSGGQTAWYVDPAYNRRGTTEHLSYYGGSLPQETERVAERELPDVQRAIERRATQRRAADDTVQQRVYRLALVSDPTYATYFGSANVTAEKVTLMNRVNQIYNDDLAINMILVDGTDELNLDTEAKASGPNGPCGAHPCFDPPSGDPESPDYVPGQLEYCDVPGLVRNQVVLGQIIGASNYDIGHLMLGVNGGGIAGLGVVGSIEKGLGCTGLPDPTGDFMAIDYVAHEMGHQFGGNHTFNGVQYACSGGNRNAGTSVEPGSGSSVMAYAGICLQDDLQPHTDPYFSQRTLDEVNAYTSGTAPAPVEVQNVSLTGFDTDGESIMIGYPGGGAPVTLTRGSTYTAANIETAVEGLTGENVTVTGWGYDPYAGGSTYPAPLTAPDDTGFQVIFAGDADPYTADSDRADMNDLQVTTSSAGVTAFVGETAKGGEPGNHGFAINPTDNRNPIVTAPANKTIPTRTPFTLTGSGTDPDGDPLVYVWEQNDDASGHAGTALVSNTKKWGPLFRVFGTFANVTDDGTLQYHSPGENVATAAGRTRTFPDLAQILAGNTNAETGTCPRVPPLPDNLDDYVPVRPRPRDCYSEFLPTSAYQGALHFRLTARDQIVGGGGVGSDQVTLRVASSAGPFLVTSFAKGGKVDGGKKKAITWKVNGTKKLAKRIRIVLSTDNGRTWDNVLATTANDGRARVRIPNVRTGKAWLKIEAVGNYFFDLSDRSFRIR
;
A
#
# COMPACT_ATOMS: atom_id res chain seq x y z
N MET A 1 -15.06 -78.82 -2.33
CA MET A 1 -13.62 -78.71 -2.77
C MET A 1 -13.31 -77.25 -2.94
N PRO A 2 -12.12 -76.81 -2.69
CA PRO A 2 -11.93 -75.81 -1.58
C PRO A 2 -11.63 -74.38 -2.07
N ARG A 3 -11.79 -73.39 -1.15
CA ARG A 3 -11.31 -72.02 -1.24
C ARG A 3 -9.81 -71.94 -1.56
N PRO A 4 -9.36 -70.87 -2.27
CA PRO A 4 -8.71 -69.84 -1.50
C PRO A 4 -8.97 -68.41 -2.02
N PHE A 5 -9.43 -67.53 -1.13
CA PHE A 5 -9.42 -66.08 -1.30
C PHE A 5 -9.25 -65.46 0.09
N ARG A 6 -8.04 -65.49 0.62
CA ARG A 6 -7.64 -64.76 1.83
C ARG A 6 -6.14 -64.58 1.94
N ILE A 7 -5.44 -64.04 0.94
CA ILE A 7 -4.02 -63.63 1.10
C ILE A 7 -3.69 -62.36 0.22
N LEU A 8 -4.62 -61.59 -0.23
CA LEU A 8 -4.29 -60.32 -0.98
C LEU A 8 -4.70 -58.99 -0.27
N ALA A 9 -5.21 -59.10 0.97
CA ALA A 9 -5.59 -57.88 1.70
C ALA A 9 -4.54 -57.39 2.72
N ALA A 10 -3.42 -58.11 2.90
CA ALA A 10 -2.41 -57.79 3.88
C ALA A 10 -1.14 -57.11 3.29
N LEU A 11 -1.03 -57.02 1.96
CA LEU A 11 0.14 -56.39 1.29
C LEU A 11 -0.16 -54.98 0.75
N PHE A 12 -1.42 -54.51 0.82
CA PHE A 12 -1.75 -53.12 0.44
C PHE A 12 -1.80 -52.15 1.63
N ALA A 13 -1.76 -52.61 2.87
CA ALA A 13 -1.72 -51.79 4.08
C ALA A 13 -0.30 -51.43 4.55
N LEU A 14 0.77 -51.95 3.91
CA LEU A 14 2.17 -51.62 4.26
C LEU A 14 2.87 -50.70 3.25
N ALA A 15 2.19 -50.30 2.16
CA ALA A 15 2.78 -49.42 1.15
C ALA A 15 2.31 -47.95 1.24
N LEU A 16 1.45 -47.59 2.21
CA LEU A 16 0.99 -46.19 2.40
C LEU A 16 1.56 -45.55 3.69
N ALA A 17 2.50 -46.18 4.37
CA ALA A 17 3.11 -45.65 5.59
C ALA A 17 4.59 -45.23 5.42
N ALA A 18 5.06 -45.03 4.18
CA ALA A 18 6.48 -44.71 3.95
C ALA A 18 6.67 -43.56 2.94
N ALA A 19 5.94 -42.47 3.05
CA ALA A 19 6.23 -41.24 2.34
C ALA A 19 5.75 -39.96 3.10
N VAL A 20 5.91 -39.96 4.43
CA VAL A 20 6.01 -38.71 5.17
C VAL A 20 7.41 -38.75 5.80
N LEU A 21 8.40 -38.42 5.02
CA LEU A 21 9.68 -37.98 5.55
C LEU A 21 9.43 -36.59 6.14
N PRO A 22 9.63 -36.40 7.46
CA PRO A 22 9.74 -35.07 7.97
C PRO A 22 10.95 -34.44 7.28
N LEU A 23 10.75 -33.36 6.54
CA LEU A 23 11.84 -32.46 6.18
C LEU A 23 12.59 -32.16 7.48
N ALA A 24 13.77 -32.73 7.60
CA ALA A 24 14.66 -32.45 8.71
C ALA A 24 15.06 -30.95 8.59
N TRP A 25 14.38 -30.11 9.33
CA TRP A 25 14.84 -28.77 9.62
C TRP A 25 16.19 -28.92 10.30
N SER A 26 17.26 -28.57 9.60
CA SER A 26 18.56 -28.45 10.23
C SER A 26 18.42 -27.37 11.30
N SER A 27 18.38 -27.79 12.56
CA SER A 27 18.46 -26.89 13.71
C SER A 27 19.85 -26.25 13.72
N ALA A 28 20.00 -25.18 12.95
CA ALA A 28 21.06 -24.23 13.25
C ALA A 28 20.75 -23.69 14.64
N THR A 29 21.61 -23.97 15.60
CA THR A 29 21.52 -23.41 16.95
C THR A 29 21.59 -21.89 16.80
N ALA A 30 20.46 -21.20 17.00
CA ALA A 30 20.44 -19.75 17.10
C ALA A 30 21.45 -19.33 18.20
N ALA A 31 22.24 -18.30 17.92
CA ALA A 31 23.09 -17.69 18.96
C ALA A 31 22.21 -17.32 20.15
N PRO A 32 22.71 -17.42 21.40
CA PRO A 32 21.92 -17.09 22.57
C PRO A 32 21.40 -15.66 22.43
N ASN A 33 20.07 -15.46 22.46
CA ASN A 33 19.42 -14.15 22.32
C ASN A 33 19.99 -13.10 23.30
N ASP A 34 20.40 -13.53 24.49
CA ASP A 34 21.00 -12.68 25.54
C ASP A 34 22.32 -12.01 25.13
N ALA A 35 23.00 -12.51 24.08
CA ALA A 35 24.19 -11.87 23.56
C ALA A 35 23.85 -10.73 22.57
N ILE A 36 22.79 -10.89 21.78
CA ILE A 36 22.38 -9.91 20.76
C ILE A 36 21.60 -8.77 21.41
N TYR A 37 20.65 -9.10 22.32
CA TYR A 37 19.75 -8.16 22.95
C TYR A 37 19.97 -8.13 24.48
N ARG A 38 20.22 -6.93 25.01
CA ARG A 38 20.34 -6.71 26.45
C ARG A 38 19.28 -5.73 26.93
N PRO A 39 18.32 -6.13 27.77
CA PRO A 39 17.31 -5.21 28.29
C PRO A 39 17.91 -4.01 29.02
N LEU A 40 17.37 -2.82 28.75
CA LEU A 40 17.75 -1.56 29.39
C LEU A 40 16.63 -1.13 30.35
N LYS A 41 16.78 -1.43 31.64
CA LYS A 41 15.78 -1.08 32.66
C LYS A 41 15.81 0.43 32.96
N GLY A 42 14.63 1.08 32.91
CA GLY A 42 14.48 2.50 33.21
C GLY A 42 15.19 3.43 32.22
N PHE A 43 15.42 2.95 30.99
CA PHE A 43 15.96 3.79 29.92
C PHE A 43 14.83 4.65 29.34
N GLU A 44 15.06 5.95 29.27
CA GLU A 44 14.18 6.92 28.62
C GLU A 44 15.05 7.74 27.64
N PRO A 45 14.69 7.76 26.34
CA PRO A 45 15.42 8.59 25.37
C PRO A 45 15.20 10.07 25.70
N THR A 46 16.26 10.87 25.59
CA THR A 46 16.21 12.30 25.89
C THR A 46 17.11 13.09 24.95
N GLY A 47 16.73 14.35 24.68
CA GLY A 47 17.51 15.28 23.86
C GLY A 47 17.01 15.42 22.42
N PRO A 48 17.63 16.32 21.62
CA PRO A 48 17.09 16.77 20.34
C PRO A 48 17.21 15.77 19.19
N ARG A 49 17.84 14.61 19.43
CA ARG A 49 18.00 13.55 18.41
C ARG A 49 17.24 12.27 18.76
N VAL A 50 16.23 12.36 19.62
CA VAL A 50 15.29 11.24 19.83
C VAL A 50 14.61 10.97 18.50
N ARG A 51 14.65 9.68 18.07
CA ARG A 51 14.05 9.25 16.80
C ARG A 51 12.60 8.87 16.94
N VAL A 52 12.29 8.17 18.03
CA VAL A 52 10.93 7.71 18.34
C VAL A 52 10.67 7.89 19.83
N ASP A 53 9.47 8.34 20.16
CA ASP A 53 9.05 8.64 21.56
C ASP A 53 7.73 7.96 21.92
N PRO A 54 7.68 6.62 21.94
CA PRO A 54 6.46 5.89 22.26
C PRO A 54 6.15 5.92 23.75
N ASP A 55 4.87 6.06 24.13
CA ASP A 55 4.41 6.03 25.52
C ASP A 55 4.73 4.71 26.25
N GLN A 56 4.76 3.60 25.50
CA GLN A 56 5.04 2.27 26.04
C GLN A 56 5.99 1.50 25.14
N TYR A 57 7.08 1.01 25.70
CA TYR A 57 8.11 0.27 24.99
C TYR A 57 8.92 -0.67 25.87
N ALA A 58 9.61 -1.61 25.25
CA ALA A 58 10.71 -2.35 25.84
C ALA A 58 12.03 -1.82 25.29
N ALA A 59 12.86 -1.21 26.13
CA ALA A 59 14.17 -0.73 25.73
C ALA A 59 15.22 -1.85 25.76
N VAL A 60 16.01 -1.96 24.71
CA VAL A 60 17.06 -2.97 24.56
C VAL A 60 18.32 -2.36 23.97
N ARG A 61 19.47 -2.85 24.39
CA ARG A 61 20.73 -2.61 23.68
C ARG A 61 20.91 -3.71 22.65
N VAL A 62 21.10 -3.33 21.39
CA VAL A 62 21.30 -4.24 20.26
C VAL A 62 22.74 -4.21 19.82
N ASP A 63 23.36 -5.38 19.69
CA ASP A 63 24.65 -5.55 19.04
C ASP A 63 24.45 -5.88 17.54
N THR A 64 24.52 -4.88 16.69
CA THR A 64 24.31 -5.01 15.23
C THR A 64 25.35 -5.91 14.56
N GLY A 65 26.55 -6.03 15.14
CA GLY A 65 27.58 -6.96 14.66
C GLY A 65 27.16 -8.42 14.87
N LEU A 66 26.58 -8.73 16.04
CA LEU A 66 26.03 -10.06 16.32
C LEU A 66 24.77 -10.35 15.52
N VAL A 67 23.89 -9.36 15.26
CA VAL A 67 22.76 -9.51 14.33
C VAL A 67 23.27 -9.96 12.95
N ARG A 68 24.23 -9.22 12.38
CA ARG A 68 24.85 -9.58 11.08
C ARG A 68 25.50 -10.96 11.09
N ALA A 69 26.18 -11.31 12.17
CA ALA A 69 26.81 -12.62 12.29
C ALA A 69 25.78 -13.75 12.32
N ALA A 70 24.68 -13.58 13.05
CA ALA A 70 23.60 -14.55 13.14
C ALA A 70 22.87 -14.75 11.79
N LEU A 71 22.75 -13.69 11.00
CA LEU A 71 22.01 -13.68 9.74
C LEU A 71 22.91 -13.82 8.49
N ARG A 72 24.23 -13.96 8.66
CA ARG A 72 25.18 -14.06 7.52
C ARG A 72 24.86 -15.22 6.59
N GLY A 73 24.34 -16.33 7.11
CA GLY A 73 23.98 -17.54 6.37
C GLY A 73 22.53 -17.59 5.90
N ALA A 74 21.75 -16.52 6.09
CA ALA A 74 20.36 -16.48 5.64
C ALA A 74 20.30 -16.63 4.10
N PRO A 75 19.47 -17.55 3.58
CA PRO A 75 19.32 -17.73 2.13
C PRO A 75 18.71 -16.45 1.53
N ARG A 76 18.91 -16.26 0.23
CA ARG A 76 18.27 -15.15 -0.50
C ARG A 76 16.76 -15.36 -0.55
N ALA A 77 16.02 -14.26 -0.60
CA ALA A 77 14.57 -14.25 -0.86
C ALA A 77 14.25 -15.05 -2.13
N GLY A 78 13.21 -15.89 -2.06
CA GLY A 78 12.84 -16.82 -3.13
C GLY A 78 13.68 -18.11 -3.20
N ALA A 79 14.78 -18.22 -2.46
CA ALA A 79 15.53 -19.47 -2.38
C ALA A 79 14.94 -20.43 -1.33
N ALA A 80 15.21 -21.74 -1.49
CA ALA A 80 14.76 -22.73 -0.52
C ALA A 80 15.39 -22.52 0.87
N GLY A 81 14.56 -22.65 1.92
CA GLY A 81 14.97 -22.57 3.31
C GLY A 81 14.93 -21.15 3.91
N SER A 82 15.22 -21.06 5.18
CA SER A 82 15.24 -19.82 5.94
C SER A 82 16.17 -19.93 7.14
N THR A 83 16.54 -18.82 7.75
CA THR A 83 17.27 -18.75 9.02
C THR A 83 16.30 -18.34 10.12
N VAL A 84 16.32 -19.06 11.25
CA VAL A 84 15.50 -18.66 12.41
C VAL A 84 16.20 -17.54 13.16
N PHE A 85 15.50 -16.42 13.33
CA PHE A 85 15.99 -15.27 14.07
C PHE A 85 14.92 -14.77 15.04
N ALA A 86 15.32 -14.39 16.25
CA ALA A 86 14.42 -13.88 17.27
C ALA A 86 14.58 -12.37 17.41
N VAL A 87 13.46 -11.65 17.52
CA VAL A 87 13.39 -10.19 17.60
C VAL A 87 12.70 -9.77 18.90
N PRO A 88 13.19 -8.74 19.63
CA PRO A 88 12.61 -8.32 20.88
C PRO A 88 11.22 -7.73 20.71
N THR A 89 10.24 -8.14 21.52
CA THR A 89 8.86 -7.69 21.46
C THR A 89 8.59 -6.53 22.43
N PRO A 90 7.57 -5.69 22.18
CA PRO A 90 7.20 -4.58 23.08
C PRO A 90 6.77 -5.01 24.47
N ALA A 91 6.22 -6.22 24.61
CA ALA A 91 5.81 -6.78 25.91
C ALA A 91 6.99 -7.35 26.71
N GLY A 92 8.21 -7.31 26.16
CA GLY A 92 9.38 -8.04 26.67
C GLY A 92 9.41 -9.49 26.18
N GLY A 93 10.61 -10.05 26.10
CA GLY A 93 10.81 -11.35 25.45
C GLY A 93 11.16 -11.20 23.97
N THR A 94 10.98 -12.27 23.20
CA THR A 94 11.31 -12.31 21.77
C THR A 94 10.27 -13.12 20.99
N GLU A 95 10.07 -12.79 19.72
CA GLU A 95 9.31 -13.56 18.74
C GLU A 95 10.26 -14.11 17.69
N ARG A 96 10.02 -15.34 17.21
CA ARG A 96 10.91 -16.03 16.26
C ARG A 96 10.36 -15.92 14.85
N PHE A 97 11.26 -15.62 13.93
CA PHE A 97 10.95 -15.49 12.50
C PHE A 97 11.83 -16.42 11.66
N ALA A 98 11.23 -17.00 10.63
CA ALA A 98 11.94 -17.65 9.54
C ALA A 98 12.26 -16.60 8.49
N VAL A 99 13.53 -16.19 8.39
CA VAL A 99 13.95 -15.03 7.60
C VAL A 99 14.83 -15.40 6.42
N GLN A 100 14.73 -14.63 5.35
CA GLN A 100 15.55 -14.67 4.17
C GLN A 100 16.18 -13.30 3.93
N ARG A 101 17.32 -13.26 3.24
CA ARG A 101 18.00 -12.02 2.87
C ARG A 101 17.33 -11.42 1.65
N THR A 102 16.88 -10.18 1.77
CA THR A 102 16.33 -9.39 0.67
C THR A 102 17.40 -8.60 -0.07
N GLN A 103 17.06 -8.11 -1.25
CA GLN A 103 17.91 -7.22 -2.04
C GLN A 103 17.13 -5.94 -2.30
N LEU A 104 17.57 -4.83 -1.70
CA LEU A 104 16.98 -3.50 -1.85
C LEU A 104 17.91 -2.50 -2.56
N MET A 105 19.09 -2.91 -2.93
CA MET A 105 20.09 -2.11 -3.64
C MET A 105 20.60 -2.86 -4.86
N GLN A 106 20.84 -2.17 -5.95
CA GLN A 106 21.62 -2.72 -7.07
C GLN A 106 23.05 -3.08 -6.64
N ALA A 107 23.74 -3.84 -7.45
CA ALA A 107 25.02 -4.44 -7.06
C ALA A 107 26.13 -3.42 -6.79
N GLY A 108 26.20 -2.32 -7.54
CA GLY A 108 27.15 -1.22 -7.33
C GLY A 108 26.91 -0.51 -6.02
N LEU A 109 25.67 -0.10 -5.76
CA LEU A 109 25.27 0.55 -4.50
C LEU A 109 25.49 -0.38 -3.29
N ALA A 110 25.16 -1.65 -3.41
CA ALA A 110 25.39 -2.62 -2.33
C ALA A 110 26.88 -2.85 -2.06
N ALA A 111 27.74 -2.72 -3.07
CA ALA A 111 29.20 -2.81 -2.92
C ALA A 111 29.77 -1.52 -2.29
N ALA A 112 29.17 -0.36 -2.56
CA ALA A 112 29.54 0.92 -1.93
C ALA A 112 29.13 0.99 -0.45
N HIS A 113 28.01 0.30 -0.08
CA HIS A 113 27.44 0.28 1.27
C HIS A 113 27.39 -1.14 1.87
N PRO A 114 28.51 -1.85 2.04
CA PRO A 114 28.55 -3.22 2.55
C PRO A 114 28.06 -3.33 4.01
N GLU A 115 28.00 -2.20 4.71
CA GLU A 115 27.47 -2.08 6.07
C GLU A 115 25.93 -2.10 6.14
N ILE A 116 25.22 -2.03 5.00
CA ILE A 116 23.77 -2.12 4.94
C ILE A 116 23.36 -3.55 4.55
N ALA A 117 22.41 -4.13 5.28
CA ALA A 117 21.89 -5.44 4.96
C ALA A 117 20.42 -5.55 5.39
N THR A 118 19.61 -6.24 4.59
CA THR A 118 18.16 -6.33 4.74
C THR A 118 17.68 -7.78 4.72
N TRP A 119 16.60 -8.05 5.44
CA TRP A 119 15.95 -9.35 5.51
C TRP A 119 14.44 -9.19 5.64
N ALA A 120 13.71 -10.18 5.20
CA ALA A 120 12.27 -10.31 5.45
C ALA A 120 11.94 -11.74 5.89
N GLY A 121 10.77 -11.94 6.49
CA GLY A 121 10.40 -13.26 6.98
C GLY A 121 8.98 -13.36 7.50
N ARG A 122 8.65 -14.56 7.96
CA ARG A 122 7.37 -14.89 8.59
C ARG A 122 7.58 -15.40 10.01
N SER A 123 6.64 -15.05 10.90
CA SER A 123 6.67 -15.54 12.29
C SER A 123 6.47 -17.05 12.33
N LEU A 124 7.24 -17.69 13.20
CA LEU A 124 7.08 -19.11 13.58
C LEU A 124 6.10 -19.28 14.76
N ASP A 125 5.86 -18.19 15.49
CA ASP A 125 5.05 -18.22 16.70
C ASP A 125 3.61 -17.74 16.41
N HIS A 126 3.40 -16.86 15.42
CA HIS A 126 2.09 -16.28 15.08
C HIS A 126 1.85 -16.34 13.56
N PRO A 127 1.02 -17.28 13.07
CA PRO A 127 0.68 -17.37 11.65
C PRO A 127 0.05 -16.07 11.11
N GLY A 128 0.46 -15.67 9.91
CA GLY A 128 0.00 -14.42 9.28
C GLY A 128 0.72 -13.17 9.75
N THR A 129 1.84 -13.33 10.46
CA THR A 129 2.73 -12.25 10.87
C THR A 129 3.97 -12.23 9.99
N THR A 130 4.27 -11.08 9.38
CA THR A 130 5.47 -10.86 8.56
C THR A 130 6.40 -9.86 9.22
N ILE A 131 7.67 -9.90 8.84
CA ILE A 131 8.71 -8.97 9.29
C ILE A 131 9.53 -8.49 8.10
N ALA A 132 9.82 -7.19 8.09
CA ALA A 132 10.92 -6.59 7.34
C ALA A 132 11.92 -6.01 8.34
N MET A 133 13.21 -6.27 8.15
CA MET A 133 14.25 -5.77 9.04
C MET A 133 15.52 -5.45 8.30
N ASP A 134 16.28 -4.51 8.84
CA ASP A 134 17.58 -4.12 8.31
C ASP A 134 18.58 -3.79 9.41
N VAL A 135 19.84 -3.79 9.03
CA VAL A 135 20.92 -3.25 9.81
C VAL A 135 21.65 -2.23 8.94
N THR A 136 21.65 -0.99 9.39
CA THR A 136 22.32 0.15 8.75
C THR A 136 23.32 0.79 9.70
N PRO A 137 24.09 1.79 9.28
CA PRO A 137 24.88 2.60 10.21
C PRO A 137 24.09 3.29 11.31
N MET A 138 22.76 3.44 11.15
CA MET A 138 21.89 4.06 12.16
C MET A 138 21.53 3.08 13.28
N GLY A 139 21.50 1.79 12.99
CA GLY A 139 21.17 0.73 13.95
C GLY A 139 20.46 -0.45 13.32
N PHE A 140 19.68 -1.16 14.11
CA PHE A 140 18.80 -2.24 13.73
C PHE A 140 17.37 -1.73 13.64
N HIS A 141 16.68 -2.00 12.54
CA HIS A 141 15.27 -1.68 12.37
C HIS A 141 14.47 -2.96 12.09
N ALA A 142 13.27 -3.03 12.62
CA ALA A 142 12.31 -4.08 12.30
C ALA A 142 10.89 -3.52 12.27
N SER A 143 10.13 -3.88 11.24
CA SER A 143 8.70 -3.64 11.12
C SER A 143 7.98 -4.98 11.11
N VAL A 144 7.12 -5.22 12.09
CA VAL A 144 6.36 -6.47 12.24
C VAL A 144 4.88 -6.19 12.07
N ARG A 145 4.29 -6.79 11.05
CA ARG A 145 2.87 -6.68 10.73
C ARG A 145 2.17 -7.97 11.09
N SER A 146 1.44 -7.92 12.19
CA SER A 146 0.80 -9.09 12.80
C SER A 146 -0.61 -9.27 12.29
N GLY A 147 -0.94 -10.46 11.81
CA GLY A 147 -2.30 -10.81 11.39
C GLY A 147 -3.25 -10.83 12.58
N GLY A 148 -4.16 -9.83 12.64
CA GLY A 148 -5.13 -9.69 13.72
C GLY A 148 -4.53 -9.24 15.05
N GLN A 149 -3.36 -8.62 15.04
CA GLN A 149 -2.74 -7.94 16.17
C GLN A 149 -2.16 -6.60 15.71
N THR A 150 -1.90 -5.70 16.66
CA THR A 150 -1.27 -4.41 16.40
C THR A 150 0.13 -4.61 15.80
N ALA A 151 0.48 -3.85 14.77
CA ALA A 151 1.84 -3.77 14.28
C ALA A 151 2.79 -3.27 15.37
N TRP A 152 4.03 -3.76 15.36
CA TRP A 152 5.06 -3.33 16.28
C TRP A 152 6.42 -3.22 15.61
N TYR A 153 7.28 -2.43 16.21
CA TYR A 153 8.54 -2.01 15.61
C TYR A 153 9.69 -2.16 16.58
N VAL A 154 10.89 -2.27 16.03
CA VAL A 154 12.15 -2.05 16.74
C VAL A 154 12.92 -1.00 15.99
N ASP A 155 13.18 0.14 16.61
CA ASP A 155 13.93 1.23 16.02
C ASP A 155 15.03 1.75 16.97
N PRO A 156 16.12 2.32 16.44
CA PRO A 156 17.09 3.05 17.25
C PRO A 156 16.42 4.17 18.05
N ALA A 157 16.78 4.31 19.31
CA ALA A 157 16.24 5.38 20.15
C ALA A 157 16.64 6.79 19.68
N TYR A 158 17.71 6.89 18.90
CA TYR A 158 18.26 8.16 18.46
C TYR A 158 18.55 8.18 16.96
N ASN A 159 18.26 9.30 16.32
CA ASN A 159 18.63 9.59 14.94
C ASN A 159 20.14 9.93 14.85
N ARG A 160 20.98 8.91 15.05
CA ARG A 160 22.46 9.04 15.14
C ARG A 160 23.15 7.73 14.77
N ARG A 161 24.21 7.82 13.97
CA ARG A 161 25.06 6.67 13.63
C ARG A 161 25.60 5.95 14.88
N GLY A 162 25.58 4.63 14.83
CA GLY A 162 26.13 3.79 15.88
C GLY A 162 25.27 3.75 17.15
N THR A 163 23.98 4.13 17.07
CA THR A 163 23.04 3.96 18.18
C THR A 163 22.89 2.48 18.53
N THR A 164 23.13 2.15 19.78
CA THR A 164 23.00 0.79 20.31
C THR A 164 21.72 0.61 21.11
N GLU A 165 21.16 1.71 21.62
CA GLU A 165 19.89 1.73 22.35
C GLU A 165 18.74 1.72 21.35
N HIS A 166 17.84 0.72 21.52
CA HIS A 166 16.68 0.53 20.65
C HIS A 166 15.41 0.42 21.50
N LEU A 167 14.31 0.84 20.93
CA LEU A 167 12.98 0.70 21.51
C LEU A 167 12.20 -0.33 20.69
N SER A 168 11.61 -1.29 21.37
CA SER A 168 10.58 -2.17 20.80
C SER A 168 9.22 -1.68 21.30
N TYR A 169 8.33 -1.29 20.40
CA TYR A 169 7.08 -0.60 20.73
C TYR A 169 5.96 -0.97 19.76
N TYR A 170 4.72 -0.86 20.23
CA TYR A 170 3.55 -0.97 19.38
C TYR A 170 3.29 0.34 18.63
N GLY A 171 2.79 0.28 17.39
CA GLY A 171 2.38 1.47 16.63
C GLY A 171 1.42 2.36 17.43
N GLY A 172 0.46 1.77 18.13
CA GLY A 172 -0.45 2.48 19.01
C GLY A 172 0.15 3.17 20.23
N SER A 173 1.45 3.01 20.49
CA SER A 173 2.17 3.72 21.55
C SER A 173 2.90 4.98 21.10
N LEU A 174 2.86 5.28 19.79
CA LEU A 174 3.42 6.53 19.26
C LEU A 174 2.53 7.72 19.61
N PRO A 175 3.09 8.93 19.80
CA PRO A 175 2.32 10.14 19.93
C PRO A 175 1.36 10.32 18.77
N GLN A 176 0.19 10.87 19.02
CA GLN A 176 -0.76 11.16 17.96
C GLN A 176 -0.22 12.33 17.13
N GLU A 177 0.02 12.11 15.86
CA GLU A 177 0.36 13.18 14.93
C GLU A 177 -0.88 14.04 14.65
N THR A 178 -0.72 15.34 14.71
CA THR A 178 -1.83 16.29 14.71
C THR A 178 -2.30 16.72 13.33
N GLU A 179 -1.48 16.54 12.29
CA GLU A 179 -1.82 16.99 10.95
C GLU A 179 -1.32 16.02 9.87
N ARG A 180 -2.23 15.40 9.16
CA ARG A 180 -1.98 14.77 7.88
C ARG A 180 -2.27 15.79 6.78
N VAL A 181 -1.30 16.05 5.91
CA VAL A 181 -1.47 16.93 4.75
C VAL A 181 -2.18 16.17 3.64
N ALA A 182 -3.19 16.80 3.05
CA ALA A 182 -3.91 16.24 1.91
C ALA A 182 -3.03 16.27 0.66
N GLU A 183 -3.17 15.26 -0.15
CA GLU A 183 -2.65 15.18 -1.51
C GLU A 183 -3.26 16.28 -2.40
N ARG A 184 -2.49 16.78 -3.35
CA ARG A 184 -2.96 17.78 -4.33
C ARG A 184 -3.52 17.08 -5.56
N GLU A 185 -4.63 17.62 -6.10
CA GLU A 185 -5.26 17.08 -7.32
C GLU A 185 -4.36 17.27 -8.55
N LEU A 186 -4.23 16.21 -9.36
CA LEU A 186 -3.74 16.28 -10.74
C LEU A 186 -4.94 16.23 -11.70
N PRO A 187 -5.40 17.37 -12.24
CA PRO A 187 -6.69 17.45 -12.92
C PRO A 187 -6.84 16.64 -14.22
N ASP A 188 -5.78 16.26 -14.91
CA ASP A 188 -5.83 15.74 -16.27
C ASP A 188 -5.18 14.36 -16.52
N VAL A 189 -4.42 13.79 -15.57
CA VAL A 189 -3.72 12.50 -15.74
C VAL A 189 -4.65 11.30 -15.52
N GLN A 190 -5.75 11.46 -14.83
CA GLN A 190 -6.68 10.38 -14.46
C GLN A 190 -7.44 9.72 -15.63
N ARG A 191 -7.48 10.31 -16.84
CA ARG A 191 -8.37 9.86 -17.93
C ARG A 191 -7.89 8.69 -18.77
N ALA A 192 -6.62 8.31 -18.72
CA ALA A 192 -6.04 7.34 -19.65
C ALA A 192 -6.24 5.86 -19.26
N ILE A 193 -6.45 5.53 -17.98
CA ILE A 193 -6.39 4.16 -17.43
C ILE A 193 -7.76 3.47 -17.32
N GLU A 194 -8.86 4.21 -17.30
CA GLU A 194 -10.23 3.67 -17.07
C GLU A 194 -10.69 2.55 -18.02
N ARG A 195 -9.96 2.22 -19.05
CA ARG A 195 -10.40 1.29 -20.12
C ARG A 195 -9.80 -0.12 -20.11
N ARG A 196 -8.92 -0.50 -19.15
CA ARG A 196 -8.16 -1.76 -19.24
C ARG A 196 -8.33 -2.76 -18.11
N ALA A 197 -9.13 -2.52 -17.08
CA ALA A 197 -9.24 -3.42 -15.94
C ALA A 197 -10.21 -4.58 -16.20
N THR A 198 -9.73 -5.72 -16.70
CA THR A 198 -10.31 -7.05 -16.44
C THR A 198 -9.42 -8.17 -16.99
N GLN A 199 -8.31 -8.45 -16.36
CA GLN A 199 -7.68 -9.78 -16.51
C GLN A 199 -7.57 -10.42 -15.13
N ARG A 200 -8.36 -11.48 -14.90
CA ARG A 200 -8.17 -12.38 -13.77
C ARG A 200 -6.86 -13.12 -13.97
N ARG A 201 -5.98 -13.11 -12.96
CA ARG A 201 -4.91 -14.11 -12.88
C ARG A 201 -5.57 -15.49 -12.87
N ALA A 202 -5.08 -16.41 -13.71
CA ALA A 202 -5.51 -17.79 -13.67
C ALA A 202 -5.13 -18.37 -12.30
N ALA A 203 -6.08 -19.08 -11.66
CA ALA A 203 -5.74 -19.87 -10.48
C ALA A 203 -4.70 -20.92 -10.89
N ASP A 204 -3.70 -21.14 -10.05
CA ASP A 204 -2.62 -22.12 -10.24
C ASP A 204 -1.40 -21.64 -11.06
N ASP A 205 -1.30 -20.37 -11.39
CA ASP A 205 -0.08 -19.84 -12.02
C ASP A 205 1.02 -19.60 -10.97
N THR A 206 2.26 -19.91 -11.35
CA THR A 206 3.44 -19.57 -10.56
C THR A 206 3.57 -18.06 -10.42
N VAL A 207 3.80 -17.60 -9.19
CA VAL A 207 4.02 -16.20 -8.89
C VAL A 207 5.32 -15.74 -9.54
N GLN A 208 5.28 -14.61 -10.21
CA GLN A 208 6.45 -13.95 -10.75
C GLN A 208 6.68 -12.65 -9.97
N GLN A 209 7.77 -12.57 -9.25
CA GLN A 209 8.16 -11.32 -8.61
C GLN A 209 8.64 -10.33 -9.67
N ARG A 210 8.01 -9.16 -9.70
CA ARG A 210 8.43 -8.04 -10.55
C ARG A 210 9.39 -7.15 -9.78
N VAL A 211 10.60 -6.98 -10.31
CA VAL A 211 11.65 -6.15 -9.71
C VAL A 211 11.81 -4.88 -10.53
N TYR A 212 11.57 -3.73 -9.91
CA TYR A 212 11.70 -2.42 -10.51
C TYR A 212 12.90 -1.67 -9.93
N ARG A 213 13.62 -0.95 -10.79
CA ARG A 213 14.75 -0.09 -10.41
C ARG A 213 14.19 1.26 -9.96
N LEU A 214 14.39 1.58 -8.68
CA LEU A 214 13.87 2.81 -8.06
C LEU A 214 14.97 3.87 -7.97
N ALA A 215 14.71 5.01 -8.57
CA ALA A 215 15.50 6.22 -8.43
C ALA A 215 14.84 7.16 -7.41
N LEU A 216 15.39 7.23 -6.22
CA LEU A 216 14.84 7.99 -5.10
C LEU A 216 15.72 9.25 -4.86
N VAL A 217 15.22 10.43 -5.29
CA VAL A 217 15.85 11.73 -5.04
C VAL A 217 15.53 12.18 -3.61
N SER A 218 16.44 12.84 -2.95
CA SER A 218 16.17 13.47 -1.64
C SER A 218 16.74 14.89 -1.60
N ASP A 219 16.01 15.80 -0.97
CA ASP A 219 16.31 17.22 -0.87
C ASP A 219 17.22 17.56 0.34
N PRO A 220 17.69 18.80 0.49
CA PRO A 220 18.51 19.23 1.61
C PRO A 220 17.82 19.12 2.97
N THR A 221 16.48 19.24 3.02
CA THR A 221 15.74 19.17 4.29
C THR A 221 15.69 17.73 4.82
N TYR A 222 15.52 16.75 3.92
CA TYR A 222 15.63 15.32 4.26
C TYR A 222 17.03 14.98 4.81
N ALA A 223 18.07 15.52 4.16
CA ALA A 223 19.45 15.36 4.62
C ALA A 223 19.73 16.10 5.95
N THR A 224 19.08 17.21 6.21
CA THR A 224 19.16 17.92 7.49
C THR A 224 18.59 17.09 8.64
N TYR A 225 17.49 16.38 8.42
CA TYR A 225 16.87 15.50 9.42
C TYR A 225 17.78 14.33 9.78
N PHE A 226 18.28 13.59 8.81
CA PHE A 226 19.07 12.37 9.02
C PHE A 226 20.59 12.60 9.11
N GLY A 227 21.09 13.69 8.55
CA GLY A 227 22.49 13.93 8.26
C GLY A 227 22.92 13.32 6.92
N SER A 228 23.61 14.10 6.08
CA SER A 228 23.97 13.74 4.69
C SER A 228 24.59 12.35 4.54
N ALA A 229 25.46 11.93 5.47
CA ALA A 229 26.09 10.60 5.43
C ALA A 229 25.13 9.42 5.69
N ASN A 230 23.89 9.68 6.07
CA ASN A 230 22.93 8.65 6.47
C ASN A 230 21.76 8.52 5.48
N VAL A 231 21.64 9.42 4.52
CA VAL A 231 20.50 9.52 3.60
C VAL A 231 20.26 8.20 2.87
N THR A 232 21.28 7.58 2.28
CA THR A 232 21.17 6.30 1.59
C THR A 232 20.71 5.17 2.54
N ALA A 233 21.23 5.16 3.77
CA ALA A 233 20.82 4.17 4.77
C ALA A 233 19.34 4.30 5.13
N GLU A 234 18.82 5.52 5.29
CA GLU A 234 17.41 5.79 5.60
C GLU A 234 16.49 5.49 4.40
N LYS A 235 16.94 5.77 3.17
CA LYS A 235 16.23 5.31 1.96
C LYS A 235 16.06 3.80 1.94
N VAL A 236 17.05 3.03 2.36
CA VAL A 236 16.96 1.57 2.46
C VAL A 236 15.98 1.15 3.54
N THR A 237 16.03 1.74 4.74
CA THR A 237 15.08 1.46 5.83
C THR A 237 13.64 1.77 5.41
N LEU A 238 13.40 2.92 4.76
CA LEU A 238 12.11 3.31 4.22
C LEU A 238 11.59 2.27 3.22
N MET A 239 12.39 1.95 2.20
CA MET A 239 11.97 1.04 1.15
C MET A 239 11.84 -0.41 1.61
N ASN A 240 12.53 -0.80 2.68
CA ASN A 240 12.33 -2.11 3.30
C ASN A 240 10.91 -2.25 3.89
N ARG A 241 10.37 -1.18 4.48
CA ARG A 241 9.00 -1.11 5.01
C ARG A 241 7.94 -1.06 3.89
N VAL A 242 8.18 -0.27 2.85
CA VAL A 242 7.29 -0.18 1.68
C VAL A 242 7.23 -1.52 0.95
N ASN A 243 8.38 -2.11 0.64
CA ASN A 243 8.45 -3.39 -0.08
C ASN A 243 7.80 -4.55 0.68
N GLN A 244 7.65 -4.48 2.01
CA GLN A 244 6.93 -5.52 2.75
C GLN A 244 5.48 -5.65 2.26
N ILE A 245 4.75 -4.54 2.07
CA ILE A 245 3.37 -4.57 1.57
C ILE A 245 3.34 -4.91 0.09
N TYR A 246 4.21 -4.31 -0.71
CA TYR A 246 4.27 -4.56 -2.14
C TYR A 246 4.60 -6.02 -2.49
N ASN A 247 5.47 -6.66 -1.68
CA ASN A 247 5.76 -8.09 -1.81
C ASN A 247 4.55 -8.94 -1.44
N ASP A 248 3.91 -8.66 -0.29
CA ASP A 248 2.85 -9.50 0.27
C ASP A 248 1.56 -9.44 -0.57
N ASP A 249 1.29 -8.31 -1.20
CA ASP A 249 0.03 -8.07 -1.92
C ASP A 249 0.17 -8.13 -3.46
N LEU A 250 1.33 -7.77 -4.00
CA LEU A 250 1.50 -7.52 -5.44
C LEU A 250 2.65 -8.33 -6.07
N ALA A 251 3.47 -9.00 -5.28
CA ALA A 251 4.74 -9.62 -5.72
C ALA A 251 5.66 -8.60 -6.43
N ILE A 252 5.68 -7.36 -5.95
CA ILE A 252 6.53 -6.29 -6.44
C ILE A 252 7.68 -6.05 -5.45
N ASN A 253 8.88 -5.84 -5.98
CA ASN A 253 10.05 -5.42 -5.22
C ASN A 253 10.74 -4.26 -5.92
N MET A 254 10.91 -3.15 -5.22
CA MET A 254 11.61 -1.96 -5.72
C MET A 254 13.01 -1.92 -5.15
N ILE A 255 14.02 -1.85 -6.01
CA ILE A 255 15.43 -1.82 -5.62
C ILE A 255 16.05 -0.47 -5.96
N LEU A 256 16.75 0.13 -5.01
CA LEU A 256 17.46 1.38 -5.21
C LEU A 256 18.57 1.22 -6.25
N VAL A 257 18.63 2.16 -7.19
CA VAL A 257 19.62 2.15 -8.30
C VAL A 257 21.04 2.42 -7.82
N ASP A 258 22.04 2.01 -8.62
CA ASP A 258 23.46 2.27 -8.33
C ASP A 258 23.78 3.77 -8.17
N GLY A 259 23.07 4.65 -8.90
CA GLY A 259 23.20 6.11 -8.81
C GLY A 259 22.48 6.76 -7.61
N THR A 260 22.04 6.00 -6.58
CA THR A 260 21.32 6.56 -5.44
C THR A 260 22.11 7.61 -4.66
N ASP A 261 23.43 7.46 -4.54
CA ASP A 261 24.27 8.41 -3.81
C ASP A 261 24.37 9.76 -4.54
N GLU A 262 24.36 9.76 -5.87
CA GLU A 262 24.31 10.97 -6.70
C GLU A 262 22.98 11.70 -6.59
N LEU A 263 21.90 10.95 -6.31
CA LEU A 263 20.56 11.49 -6.08
C LEU A 263 20.32 12.01 -4.66
N ASN A 264 21.33 12.02 -3.80
CA ASN A 264 21.31 12.69 -2.49
C ASN A 264 21.66 14.16 -2.68
N LEU A 265 20.66 15.00 -2.97
CA LEU A 265 20.85 16.45 -3.13
C LEU A 265 20.88 17.11 -1.74
N ASP A 266 21.87 16.75 -0.94
CA ASP A 266 21.96 16.94 0.51
C ASP A 266 22.37 18.36 0.94
N THR A 267 22.57 19.28 -0.01
CA THR A 267 22.85 20.70 0.24
C THR A 267 22.11 21.59 -0.76
N GLU A 268 21.78 22.82 -0.36
CA GLU A 268 21.20 23.82 -1.25
C GLU A 268 22.03 24.01 -2.53
N ALA A 269 23.35 23.95 -2.41
CA ALA A 269 24.25 24.09 -3.58
C ALA A 269 24.08 22.96 -4.59
N LYS A 270 23.73 21.74 -4.15
CA LYS A 270 23.46 20.63 -5.06
C LYS A 270 22.03 20.65 -5.61
N ALA A 271 21.06 21.05 -4.78
CA ALA A 271 19.66 20.97 -5.12
C ALA A 271 19.17 22.16 -5.94
N SER A 272 19.45 23.36 -5.48
CA SER A 272 18.91 24.62 -6.03
C SER A 272 20.00 25.65 -6.38
N GLY A 273 21.28 25.27 -6.22
CA GLY A 273 22.41 26.13 -6.64
C GLY A 273 22.79 25.94 -8.11
N PRO A 274 23.36 26.96 -8.76
CA PRO A 274 23.93 26.81 -10.09
C PRO A 274 25.21 25.97 -10.04
N ASN A 275 25.52 25.30 -11.15
CA ASN A 275 26.67 24.42 -11.31
C ASN A 275 26.67 23.22 -10.34
N GLY A 276 25.50 22.77 -9.98
CA GLY A 276 25.27 21.52 -9.24
C GLY A 276 25.32 20.28 -10.15
N PRO A 277 24.74 19.14 -9.69
CA PRO A 277 24.72 17.91 -10.47
C PRO A 277 23.97 18.02 -11.81
N CYS A 278 23.06 19.01 -11.95
CA CYS A 278 22.30 19.25 -13.17
C CYS A 278 22.95 20.26 -14.12
N GLY A 279 24.17 20.69 -13.85
CA GLY A 279 24.91 21.63 -14.70
C GLY A 279 24.72 23.08 -14.27
N ALA A 280 24.67 24.02 -15.24
CA ALA A 280 24.54 25.45 -14.97
C ALA A 280 23.16 25.81 -14.37
N HIS A 281 22.13 25.10 -14.75
CA HIS A 281 20.82 25.20 -14.12
C HIS A 281 20.80 24.56 -12.73
N PRO A 282 20.03 25.15 -11.77
CA PRO A 282 19.64 24.41 -10.58
C PRO A 282 18.92 23.11 -10.96
N CYS A 283 19.11 22.05 -10.19
CA CYS A 283 18.29 20.85 -10.34
C CYS A 283 16.82 21.20 -10.09
N PHE A 284 16.55 21.91 -9.00
CA PHE A 284 15.22 22.46 -8.67
C PHE A 284 15.30 23.97 -8.52
N ASP A 285 14.30 24.66 -9.05
CA ASP A 285 14.27 26.11 -8.99
C ASP A 285 14.07 26.58 -7.53
N PRO A 286 14.92 27.50 -7.02
CA PRO A 286 14.72 28.07 -5.70
C PRO A 286 13.52 29.02 -5.67
N PRO A 287 13.01 29.37 -4.48
CA PRO A 287 11.97 30.39 -4.38
C PRO A 287 12.43 31.73 -4.93
N SER A 288 11.50 32.49 -5.51
CA SER A 288 11.81 33.83 -6.02
C SER A 288 10.75 34.86 -5.58
N GLY A 289 11.21 36.11 -5.39
CA GLY A 289 10.37 37.18 -4.87
C GLY A 289 10.40 37.29 -3.35
N ASP A 290 9.60 38.21 -2.81
CA ASP A 290 9.42 38.39 -1.37
C ASP A 290 8.30 37.46 -0.89
N PRO A 291 8.50 36.59 0.12
CA PRO A 291 7.49 35.69 0.65
C PRO A 291 6.18 36.37 1.09
N GLU A 292 6.22 37.66 1.43
CA GLU A 292 5.03 38.45 1.78
C GLU A 292 4.36 39.13 0.56
N SER A 293 4.96 39.00 -0.64
CA SER A 293 4.43 39.56 -1.89
C SER A 293 3.45 38.62 -2.59
N PRO A 294 2.38 39.14 -3.21
CA PRO A 294 1.56 38.32 -4.09
C PRO A 294 2.28 37.79 -5.35
N ASP A 295 3.49 38.33 -5.66
CA ASP A 295 4.33 37.90 -6.76
C ASP A 295 5.36 36.84 -6.33
N TYR A 296 5.28 36.32 -5.09
CA TYR A 296 6.14 35.23 -4.61
C TYR A 296 5.89 33.94 -5.41
N VAL A 297 6.97 33.36 -5.89
CA VAL A 297 6.96 32.05 -6.53
C VAL A 297 7.65 31.05 -5.60
N PRO A 298 6.93 30.07 -5.05
CA PRO A 298 7.55 29.05 -4.20
C PRO A 298 8.63 28.27 -4.93
N GLY A 299 9.64 27.83 -4.19
CA GLY A 299 10.64 26.91 -4.71
C GLY A 299 10.04 25.50 -4.92
N GLN A 300 10.60 24.78 -5.88
CA GLN A 300 10.11 23.43 -6.26
C GLN A 300 10.35 22.35 -5.19
N LEU A 301 11.05 22.68 -4.10
CA LEU A 301 11.32 21.78 -2.96
C LEU A 301 10.58 22.21 -1.68
N GLU A 302 9.73 23.24 -1.72
CA GLU A 302 8.99 23.68 -0.54
C GLU A 302 7.82 22.78 -0.17
N TYR A 303 7.25 22.09 -1.14
CA TYR A 303 6.18 21.08 -0.98
C TYR A 303 6.05 20.22 -2.24
N CYS A 304 5.39 19.10 -2.12
CA CYS A 304 5.08 18.25 -3.28
C CYS A 304 4.01 18.92 -4.14
N ASP A 305 4.38 19.35 -5.34
CA ASP A 305 3.46 19.92 -6.32
C ASP A 305 3.87 19.53 -7.75
N VAL A 306 3.03 19.92 -8.71
CA VAL A 306 3.26 19.56 -10.11
C VAL A 306 4.58 20.12 -10.67
N PRO A 307 5.01 21.38 -10.41
CA PRO A 307 6.33 21.85 -10.82
C PRO A 307 7.50 21.00 -10.32
N GLY A 308 7.52 20.66 -9.04
CA GLY A 308 8.54 19.79 -8.47
C GLY A 308 8.51 18.39 -9.05
N LEU A 309 7.31 17.85 -9.28
CA LEU A 309 7.07 16.53 -9.84
C LEU A 309 7.67 16.41 -11.26
N VAL A 310 7.31 17.33 -12.14
CA VAL A 310 7.82 17.37 -13.53
C VAL A 310 9.32 17.60 -13.55
N ARG A 311 9.82 18.51 -12.72
CA ARG A 311 11.25 18.77 -12.61
C ARG A 311 12.02 17.54 -12.13
N ASN A 312 11.46 16.72 -11.24
CA ASN A 312 12.11 15.50 -10.77
C ASN A 312 12.43 14.53 -11.91
N GLN A 313 11.56 14.42 -12.92
CA GLN A 313 11.85 13.62 -14.12
C GLN A 313 13.07 14.09 -14.87
N VAL A 314 13.19 15.40 -15.09
CA VAL A 314 14.35 16.02 -15.75
C VAL A 314 15.62 15.79 -14.93
N VAL A 315 15.55 16.01 -13.62
CA VAL A 315 16.67 15.82 -12.68
C VAL A 315 17.19 14.39 -12.71
N LEU A 316 16.29 13.41 -12.64
CA LEU A 316 16.64 11.99 -12.71
C LEU A 316 17.34 11.65 -14.03
N GLY A 317 16.77 12.09 -15.17
CA GLY A 317 17.37 11.87 -16.48
C GLY A 317 18.73 12.54 -16.60
N GLN A 318 18.87 13.77 -16.06
CA GLN A 318 20.10 14.53 -16.13
C GLN A 318 21.22 13.91 -15.26
N ILE A 319 20.90 13.38 -14.09
CA ILE A 319 21.94 12.85 -13.17
C ILE A 319 22.29 11.40 -13.47
N ILE A 320 21.31 10.54 -13.69
CA ILE A 320 21.56 9.10 -13.83
C ILE A 320 21.13 8.51 -15.17
N GLY A 321 20.42 9.25 -16.01
CA GLY A 321 19.88 8.77 -17.30
C GLY A 321 18.61 7.93 -17.16
N ALA A 322 17.66 8.12 -18.08
CA ALA A 322 16.38 7.43 -18.08
C ALA A 322 16.50 5.90 -18.22
N SER A 323 17.53 5.40 -18.88
CA SER A 323 17.84 3.97 -19.01
C SER A 323 18.11 3.25 -17.68
N ASN A 324 18.43 3.98 -16.61
CA ASN A 324 18.91 3.40 -15.38
C ASN A 324 17.85 3.19 -14.30
N TYR A 325 16.57 3.61 -14.54
CA TYR A 325 15.50 3.43 -13.58
C TYR A 325 14.16 3.12 -14.26
N ASP A 326 13.23 2.56 -13.51
CA ASP A 326 11.87 2.19 -13.96
C ASP A 326 10.80 2.99 -13.24
N ILE A 327 11.10 3.50 -12.05
CA ILE A 327 10.27 4.36 -11.21
C ILE A 327 11.15 5.40 -10.52
N GLY A 328 10.76 6.67 -10.59
CA GLY A 328 11.45 7.77 -9.90
C GLY A 328 10.54 8.45 -8.88
N HIS A 329 11.12 8.88 -7.75
CA HIS A 329 10.36 9.53 -6.69
C HIS A 329 11.22 10.56 -5.94
N LEU A 330 10.60 11.69 -5.56
CA LEU A 330 11.25 12.79 -4.83
C LEU A 330 10.83 12.73 -3.34
N MET A 331 11.81 12.79 -2.45
CA MET A 331 11.63 12.77 -1.00
C MET A 331 12.00 14.11 -0.38
N LEU A 332 11.07 14.74 0.32
CA LEU A 332 11.25 16.01 1.02
C LEU A 332 11.20 15.84 2.54
N GLY A 333 12.02 16.59 3.27
CA GLY A 333 11.97 16.68 4.72
C GLY A 333 11.14 17.88 5.20
N VAL A 334 10.12 18.27 4.45
CA VAL A 334 9.17 19.35 4.77
C VAL A 334 7.74 18.82 4.76
N ASN A 335 6.79 19.62 5.22
CA ASN A 335 5.36 19.27 5.20
C ASN A 335 4.81 19.34 3.75
N GLY A 336 5.31 18.48 2.87
CA GLY A 336 5.03 18.47 1.44
C GLY A 336 3.78 17.68 1.03
N GLY A 337 3.28 16.80 1.90
CA GLY A 337 2.22 15.87 1.53
C GLY A 337 2.71 14.81 0.53
N GLY A 338 1.86 14.46 -0.43
CA GLY A 338 2.18 13.56 -1.53
C GLY A 338 1.50 13.97 -2.82
N ILE A 339 2.07 13.56 -3.94
CA ILE A 339 1.50 13.67 -5.28
C ILE A 339 2.23 12.72 -6.24
N ALA A 340 1.49 12.04 -7.09
CA ALA A 340 2.09 11.17 -8.10
C ALA A 340 1.31 11.09 -9.40
N GLY A 341 2.00 10.83 -10.49
CA GLY A 341 1.39 10.46 -11.78
C GLY A 341 0.74 9.08 -11.70
N LEU A 342 -0.45 8.94 -12.29
CA LEU A 342 -1.20 7.69 -12.28
C LEU A 342 -0.73 6.75 -13.40
N GLY A 343 -0.17 5.58 -13.05
CA GLY A 343 0.25 4.57 -14.03
C GLY A 343 1.42 5.04 -14.88
N VAL A 344 2.48 5.51 -14.24
CA VAL A 344 3.65 6.08 -14.91
C VAL A 344 4.89 5.18 -14.89
N VAL A 345 4.91 4.13 -14.06
CA VAL A 345 6.06 3.22 -13.95
C VAL A 345 6.43 2.64 -15.32
N GLY A 346 7.70 2.71 -15.67
CA GLY A 346 8.23 2.24 -16.96
C GLY A 346 7.77 3.02 -18.17
N SER A 347 7.06 4.14 -17.98
CA SER A 347 6.67 5.05 -19.05
C SER A 347 7.66 6.21 -19.17
N ILE A 348 7.38 7.12 -20.08
CA ILE A 348 8.12 8.37 -20.21
C ILE A 348 7.98 9.28 -19.00
N GLU A 349 6.90 9.14 -18.25
CA GLU A 349 6.57 9.94 -17.03
C GLU A 349 6.96 9.23 -15.74
N LYS A 350 7.81 8.24 -15.79
CA LYS A 350 8.17 7.37 -14.64
C LYS A 350 8.86 8.08 -13.47
N GLY A 351 9.28 9.32 -13.63
CA GLY A 351 9.83 10.20 -12.60
C GLY A 351 8.81 11.00 -11.80
N LEU A 352 7.51 10.91 -12.17
CA LEU A 352 6.45 11.71 -11.55
C LEU A 352 5.98 11.09 -10.22
N GLY A 353 6.70 11.34 -9.14
CA GLY A 353 6.34 10.98 -7.77
C GLY A 353 7.04 11.88 -6.76
N CYS A 354 6.34 12.29 -5.70
CA CYS A 354 6.87 13.12 -4.61
C CYS A 354 6.16 12.81 -3.30
N THR A 355 6.93 12.76 -2.21
CA THR A 355 6.43 12.66 -0.83
C THR A 355 7.26 13.51 0.11
N GLY A 356 6.62 14.24 1.02
CA GLY A 356 7.32 15.09 1.99
C GLY A 356 6.67 15.13 3.36
N LEU A 357 7.45 14.87 4.43
CA LEU A 357 7.07 15.07 5.82
C LEU A 357 8.23 15.68 6.61
N PRO A 358 7.95 16.54 7.63
CA PRO A 358 8.99 17.11 8.49
C PRO A 358 9.76 16.05 9.29
N ASP A 359 9.08 14.98 9.69
CA ASP A 359 9.64 13.79 10.33
C ASP A 359 9.53 12.59 9.36
N PRO A 360 10.44 12.50 8.34
CA PRO A 360 10.30 11.56 7.23
C PRO A 360 10.74 10.14 7.62
N THR A 361 10.20 9.61 8.72
CA THR A 361 10.58 8.31 9.29
C THR A 361 9.36 7.51 9.76
N GLY A 362 9.57 6.23 10.00
CA GLY A 362 8.52 5.33 10.52
C GLY A 362 7.49 4.90 9.46
N ASP A 363 6.49 4.17 9.93
CA ASP A 363 5.47 3.63 9.01
C ASP A 363 4.43 4.68 8.59
N PHE A 364 4.29 5.78 9.32
CA PHE A 364 3.47 6.90 8.86
C PHE A 364 3.99 7.44 7.52
N MET A 365 5.31 7.73 7.44
CA MET A 365 5.94 8.11 6.16
C MET A 365 5.87 6.98 5.13
N ALA A 366 6.21 5.75 5.54
CA ALA A 366 6.36 4.64 4.62
C ALA A 366 5.03 4.17 4.01
N ILE A 367 3.93 4.17 4.78
CA ILE A 367 2.67 3.52 4.39
C ILE A 367 1.59 4.52 4.03
N ASP A 368 1.33 5.52 4.90
CA ASP A 368 0.28 6.51 4.63
C ASP A 368 0.64 7.43 3.45
N TYR A 369 1.95 7.55 3.11
CA TYR A 369 2.40 8.42 2.04
C TYR A 369 3.19 7.68 0.96
N VAL A 370 4.42 7.20 1.22
CA VAL A 370 5.27 6.67 0.14
C VAL A 370 4.65 5.46 -0.56
N ALA A 371 4.09 4.50 0.19
CA ALA A 371 3.41 3.35 -0.42
C ALA A 371 2.15 3.79 -1.18
N HIS A 372 1.45 4.83 -0.72
CA HIS A 372 0.28 5.42 -1.39
C HIS A 372 0.68 6.06 -2.72
N GLU A 373 1.62 7.00 -2.71
CA GLU A 373 2.05 7.70 -3.92
C GLU A 373 2.66 6.75 -4.97
N MET A 374 3.49 5.81 -4.53
CA MET A 374 3.98 4.75 -5.43
C MET A 374 2.83 3.86 -5.94
N GLY A 375 1.77 3.67 -5.15
CA GLY A 375 0.56 2.98 -5.60
C GLY A 375 -0.09 3.68 -6.79
N HIS A 376 -0.14 5.01 -6.81
CA HIS A 376 -0.56 5.79 -7.97
C HIS A 376 0.40 5.59 -9.15
N GLN A 377 1.70 5.65 -8.93
CA GLN A 377 2.67 5.40 -10.00
C GLN A 377 2.49 4.02 -10.63
N PHE A 378 2.06 3.01 -9.86
CA PHE A 378 1.68 1.68 -10.36
C PHE A 378 0.24 1.58 -10.89
N GLY A 379 -0.51 2.67 -11.01
CA GLY A 379 -1.85 2.72 -11.61
C GLY A 379 -3.01 2.46 -10.65
N GLY A 380 -2.78 2.45 -9.34
CA GLY A 380 -3.83 2.35 -8.33
C GLY A 380 -4.55 3.68 -8.13
N ASN A 381 -5.87 3.68 -8.28
CA ASN A 381 -6.71 4.84 -7.97
C ASN A 381 -7.14 4.87 -6.51
N HIS A 382 -7.63 6.03 -6.06
CA HIS A 382 -8.25 6.15 -4.74
C HIS A 382 -9.47 5.23 -4.62
N THR A 383 -9.60 4.59 -3.44
CA THR A 383 -10.63 3.57 -3.20
C THR A 383 -11.76 4.05 -2.30
N PHE A 384 -11.64 5.23 -1.72
CA PHE A 384 -12.60 5.80 -0.79
C PHE A 384 -13.86 6.33 -1.48
N ASN A 385 -14.99 6.27 -0.77
CA ASN A 385 -16.26 6.84 -1.22
C ASN A 385 -16.61 8.16 -0.49
N GLY A 386 -15.71 8.67 0.34
CA GLY A 386 -15.85 9.95 1.06
C GLY A 386 -15.94 11.15 0.11
N VAL A 387 -16.55 12.23 0.61
CA VAL A 387 -16.73 13.47 -0.15
C VAL A 387 -16.45 14.73 0.70
N GLN A 388 -15.86 14.56 1.89
CA GLN A 388 -15.57 15.66 2.80
C GLN A 388 -14.09 16.01 2.77
N TYR A 389 -13.77 17.30 2.85
CA TYR A 389 -12.42 17.85 2.88
C TYR A 389 -11.52 17.27 1.79
N ALA A 390 -10.40 16.60 2.15
CA ALA A 390 -9.50 16.00 1.17
C ALA A 390 -10.13 14.89 0.31
N CYS A 391 -11.21 14.27 0.76
CA CYS A 391 -11.97 13.28 -0.02
C CYS A 391 -12.91 13.92 -1.07
N SER A 392 -12.96 15.25 -1.18
CA SER A 392 -13.83 15.96 -2.14
C SER A 392 -13.16 16.13 -3.50
N GLY A 393 -13.92 16.65 -4.45
CA GLY A 393 -13.41 17.04 -5.77
C GLY A 393 -12.87 15.88 -6.60
N GLY A 394 -11.78 16.11 -7.27
CA GLY A 394 -11.09 15.16 -8.16
C GLY A 394 -10.38 14.02 -7.43
N ASN A 395 -10.09 14.17 -6.14
CA ASN A 395 -9.46 13.11 -5.36
C ASN A 395 -10.31 11.85 -5.24
N ARG A 396 -11.64 11.97 -5.28
CA ARG A 396 -12.52 10.81 -5.31
C ARG A 396 -12.66 10.21 -6.71
N ASN A 397 -12.14 9.02 -6.93
CA ASN A 397 -12.42 8.27 -8.15
C ASN A 397 -13.72 7.46 -7.98
N ALA A 398 -14.74 7.81 -8.77
CA ALA A 398 -16.06 7.19 -8.66
C ALA A 398 -16.05 5.70 -9.03
N GLY A 399 -15.26 5.28 -10.01
CA GLY A 399 -15.20 3.90 -10.52
C GLY A 399 -14.47 2.93 -9.59
N THR A 400 -13.69 3.43 -8.65
CA THR A 400 -12.92 2.64 -7.68
C THR A 400 -13.36 2.82 -6.24
N SER A 401 -14.40 3.62 -5.98
CA SER A 401 -14.92 3.99 -4.66
C SER A 401 -15.63 2.84 -3.93
N VAL A 402 -14.88 1.78 -3.60
CA VAL A 402 -15.38 0.53 -2.99
C VAL A 402 -15.28 0.52 -1.45
N GLU A 403 -14.68 1.53 -0.85
CA GLU A 403 -14.56 1.65 0.60
C GLU A 403 -15.47 2.75 1.14
N PRO A 404 -16.28 2.51 2.21
CA PRO A 404 -17.12 3.56 2.81
C PRO A 404 -16.28 4.68 3.41
N GLY A 405 -16.79 5.89 3.38
CA GLY A 405 -16.12 7.06 4.00
C GLY A 405 -14.72 7.28 3.46
N SER A 406 -13.76 7.53 4.35
CA SER A 406 -12.33 7.69 4.01
C SER A 406 -11.67 6.41 3.49
N GLY A 407 -12.31 5.26 3.65
CA GLY A 407 -11.64 3.98 3.49
C GLY A 407 -10.57 3.73 4.56
N SER A 408 -9.80 2.65 4.40
CA SER A 408 -8.69 2.31 5.29
C SER A 408 -7.50 1.64 4.60
N SER A 409 -7.63 1.21 3.34
CA SER A 409 -6.51 0.60 2.60
C SER A 409 -5.45 1.63 2.21
N VAL A 410 -4.32 1.17 1.65
CA VAL A 410 -3.20 2.05 1.26
C VAL A 410 -3.65 3.15 0.31
N MET A 411 -4.51 2.85 -0.68
CA MET A 411 -5.04 3.85 -1.62
C MET A 411 -6.27 4.60 -1.11
N ALA A 412 -6.51 4.60 0.19
CA ALA A 412 -7.58 5.34 0.83
C ALA A 412 -7.04 6.56 1.60
N TYR A 413 -7.95 7.41 2.11
CA TYR A 413 -7.63 8.67 2.77
C TYR A 413 -7.96 8.67 4.26
N ALA A 414 -7.60 7.60 4.95
CA ALA A 414 -7.85 7.51 6.39
C ALA A 414 -7.24 8.71 7.15
N GLY A 415 -8.07 9.41 7.91
CA GLY A 415 -7.66 10.53 8.77
C GLY A 415 -7.76 11.92 8.15
N ILE A 416 -8.09 12.07 6.86
CA ILE A 416 -8.15 13.39 6.18
C ILE A 416 -9.48 13.66 5.47
N CYS A 417 -10.57 12.98 5.86
CA CYS A 417 -11.90 13.17 5.29
C CYS A 417 -12.91 13.72 6.30
N LEU A 418 -12.48 14.33 7.39
CA LEU A 418 -13.32 14.91 8.43
C LEU A 418 -14.42 13.93 8.92
N GLN A 419 -15.70 14.27 8.70
CA GLN A 419 -16.84 13.45 9.13
C GLN A 419 -16.90 12.08 8.45
N ASP A 420 -16.21 11.92 7.33
CA ASP A 420 -16.14 10.66 6.60
C ASP A 420 -14.99 9.76 7.07
N ASP A 421 -14.15 10.22 7.99
CA ASP A 421 -13.05 9.43 8.51
C ASP A 421 -13.53 8.21 9.26
N LEU A 422 -13.00 7.06 8.88
CA LEU A 422 -13.23 5.79 9.55
C LEU A 422 -12.19 5.50 10.64
N GLN A 423 -10.97 6.02 10.45
CA GLN A 423 -9.84 5.82 11.34
C GLN A 423 -8.74 6.85 11.03
N PRO A 424 -7.78 7.10 11.95
CA PRO A 424 -6.78 8.14 11.77
C PRO A 424 -5.69 7.81 10.76
N HIS A 425 -5.41 6.53 10.51
CA HIS A 425 -4.30 6.08 9.68
C HIS A 425 -4.68 4.90 8.81
N THR A 426 -3.88 4.65 7.79
CA THR A 426 -4.02 3.58 6.81
C THR A 426 -3.75 2.21 7.43
N ASP A 427 -4.52 1.20 7.06
CA ASP A 427 -4.21 -0.21 7.30
C ASP A 427 -3.22 -0.71 6.23
N PRO A 428 -2.21 -1.52 6.60
CA PRO A 428 -1.12 -1.90 5.70
C PRO A 428 -1.52 -3.03 4.74
N TYR A 429 -2.46 -2.75 3.83
CA TYR A 429 -2.87 -3.65 2.76
C TYR A 429 -3.39 -2.87 1.56
N PHE A 430 -3.26 -3.44 0.37
CA PHE A 430 -3.94 -2.95 -0.82
C PHE A 430 -5.34 -3.57 -0.94
N SER A 431 -6.35 -2.73 -1.21
CA SER A 431 -7.70 -3.22 -1.45
C SER A 431 -7.76 -4.12 -2.68
N GLN A 432 -8.75 -4.99 -2.72
CA GLN A 432 -8.96 -5.88 -3.86
C GLN A 432 -9.15 -5.12 -5.19
N ARG A 433 -9.60 -3.87 -5.15
CA ARG A 433 -9.72 -3.01 -6.33
C ARG A 433 -8.34 -2.56 -6.81
N THR A 434 -7.49 -2.10 -5.89
CA THR A 434 -6.11 -1.72 -6.20
C THR A 434 -5.30 -2.91 -6.73
N LEU A 435 -5.47 -4.11 -6.14
CA LEU A 435 -4.83 -5.33 -6.67
C LEU A 435 -5.20 -5.57 -8.15
N ASP A 436 -6.47 -5.37 -8.52
CA ASP A 436 -6.92 -5.53 -9.92
C ASP A 436 -6.27 -4.46 -10.83
N GLU A 437 -6.23 -3.20 -10.40
CA GLU A 437 -5.69 -2.08 -11.17
C GLU A 437 -4.18 -2.22 -11.38
N VAL A 438 -3.42 -2.41 -10.32
CA VAL A 438 -1.95 -2.56 -10.41
C VAL A 438 -1.57 -3.80 -11.22
N ASN A 439 -2.27 -4.93 -11.02
CA ASN A 439 -2.02 -6.12 -11.83
C ASN A 439 -2.37 -5.90 -13.32
N ALA A 440 -3.44 -5.17 -13.62
CA ALA A 440 -3.80 -4.86 -14.99
C ALA A 440 -2.75 -3.95 -15.65
N TYR A 441 -2.31 -2.91 -14.93
CA TYR A 441 -1.27 -2.01 -15.39
C TYR A 441 0.04 -2.75 -15.63
N THR A 442 0.58 -3.44 -14.64
CA THR A 442 1.88 -4.10 -14.71
C THR A 442 1.93 -5.33 -15.61
N SER A 443 0.77 -5.88 -16.02
CA SER A 443 0.66 -6.97 -17.00
C SER A 443 0.37 -6.45 -18.42
N GLY A 444 0.15 -5.14 -18.58
CA GLY A 444 -0.03 -4.47 -19.85
C GLY A 444 1.29 -4.24 -20.58
N THR A 445 1.19 -3.58 -21.71
CA THR A 445 2.36 -3.04 -22.43
C THR A 445 2.42 -1.54 -22.21
N ALA A 446 3.59 -1.03 -21.82
CA ALA A 446 3.85 0.40 -21.81
C ALA A 446 3.84 0.95 -23.26
N PRO A 447 3.32 2.17 -23.52
CA PRO A 447 3.49 2.81 -24.79
C PRO A 447 4.98 3.02 -25.10
N ALA A 448 5.34 2.97 -26.37
CA ALA A 448 6.70 3.29 -26.81
C ALA A 448 6.99 4.78 -26.53
N PRO A 449 7.98 5.12 -25.71
CA PRO A 449 8.36 6.50 -25.47
C PRO A 449 9.16 7.07 -26.65
N VAL A 450 9.18 8.39 -26.74
CA VAL A 450 10.09 9.14 -27.63
C VAL A 450 11.40 9.35 -26.89
N GLU A 451 12.52 9.28 -27.58
CA GLU A 451 13.83 9.62 -27.05
C GLU A 451 13.95 11.13 -26.79
N VAL A 452 14.37 11.50 -25.58
CA VAL A 452 14.63 12.88 -25.17
C VAL A 452 15.97 12.99 -24.45
N GLN A 453 16.85 13.84 -24.96
CA GLN A 453 18.17 14.08 -24.36
C GLN A 453 18.34 15.56 -24.02
N ASN A 454 18.80 15.83 -22.78
CA ASN A 454 19.14 17.16 -22.31
C ASN A 454 20.65 17.39 -22.33
N VAL A 455 21.07 18.51 -22.88
CA VAL A 455 22.45 18.98 -22.84
C VAL A 455 22.56 20.14 -21.88
N SER A 456 23.33 19.94 -20.81
CA SER A 456 23.61 20.96 -19.80
C SER A 456 25.01 21.55 -20.03
N LEU A 457 25.11 22.87 -20.03
CA LEU A 457 26.38 23.62 -20.26
C LEU A 457 26.74 24.40 -19.01
N THR A 458 28.03 24.53 -18.74
CA THR A 458 28.57 25.44 -17.72
C THR A 458 29.67 26.29 -18.30
N GLY A 459 29.75 27.57 -17.90
CA GLY A 459 30.77 28.52 -18.38
C GLY A 459 30.63 28.89 -19.86
N PHE A 460 29.47 28.66 -20.45
CA PHE A 460 29.16 29.00 -21.86
C PHE A 460 28.43 30.35 -21.92
N ASP A 461 29.16 31.45 -21.56
CA ASP A 461 28.61 32.77 -21.33
C ASP A 461 29.24 33.89 -22.18
N THR A 462 30.26 33.57 -22.96
CA THR A 462 30.99 34.55 -23.76
C THR A 462 30.90 34.28 -25.25
N ASP A 463 30.57 35.30 -26.04
CA ASP A 463 30.50 35.17 -27.50
C ASP A 463 31.81 34.68 -28.11
N GLY A 464 31.72 33.71 -28.99
CA GLY A 464 32.87 33.03 -29.61
C GLY A 464 33.20 31.67 -28.95
N GLU A 465 32.70 31.39 -27.79
CA GLU A 465 32.79 30.04 -27.22
C GLU A 465 32.06 29.02 -28.07
N SER A 466 32.52 27.77 -28.05
CA SER A 466 32.02 26.74 -28.96
C SER A 466 31.85 25.40 -28.26
N ILE A 467 30.78 24.70 -28.66
CA ILE A 467 30.56 23.29 -28.39
C ILE A 467 30.66 22.50 -29.68
N MET A 468 30.95 21.21 -29.60
CA MET A 468 30.92 20.28 -30.71
C MET A 468 29.93 19.16 -30.40
N ILE A 469 28.94 18.96 -31.27
CA ILE A 469 27.98 17.87 -31.19
C ILE A 469 28.45 16.75 -32.11
N GLY A 470 28.60 15.56 -31.55
CA GLY A 470 28.88 14.31 -32.28
C GLY A 470 27.82 13.26 -31.94
N TYR A 471 27.83 12.18 -32.72
CA TYR A 471 26.95 11.04 -32.52
C TYR A 471 27.67 9.74 -32.87
N PRO A 472 27.54 8.65 -32.05
CA PRO A 472 28.18 7.37 -32.34
C PRO A 472 27.74 6.80 -33.68
N GLY A 473 28.67 6.59 -34.62
CA GLY A 473 28.37 6.16 -35.96
C GLY A 473 27.94 7.23 -36.94
N GLY A 474 27.80 8.48 -36.50
CA GLY A 474 27.48 9.65 -37.34
C GLY A 474 28.70 10.16 -38.10
N GLY A 475 28.54 11.32 -38.75
CA GLY A 475 29.61 12.03 -39.47
C GLY A 475 30.62 12.70 -38.54
N ALA A 476 31.38 13.64 -39.06
CA ALA A 476 32.27 14.49 -38.27
C ALA A 476 31.44 15.37 -37.29
N PRO A 477 31.91 15.59 -36.06
CA PRO A 477 31.24 16.47 -35.10
C PRO A 477 31.03 17.87 -35.69
N VAL A 478 29.87 18.47 -35.36
CA VAL A 478 29.50 19.82 -35.82
C VAL A 478 29.82 20.83 -34.73
N THR A 479 30.51 21.89 -35.07
CA THR A 479 30.83 22.96 -34.14
C THR A 479 29.76 24.05 -34.18
N LEU A 480 29.25 24.39 -33.01
CA LEU A 480 28.27 25.46 -32.78
C LEU A 480 28.90 26.53 -31.87
N THR A 481 28.85 27.79 -32.30
CA THR A 481 29.51 28.92 -31.64
C THR A 481 28.48 29.89 -31.11
N ARG A 482 28.57 30.23 -29.83
CA ARG A 482 27.74 31.23 -29.15
C ARG A 482 27.84 32.61 -29.86
N GLY A 483 26.72 33.28 -29.94
CA GLY A 483 26.62 34.57 -30.65
C GLY A 483 26.63 34.48 -32.19
N SER A 484 26.75 33.26 -32.77
CA SER A 484 26.70 33.08 -34.23
C SER A 484 25.91 31.85 -34.70
N THR A 485 26.42 30.64 -34.46
CA THR A 485 25.76 29.39 -34.95
C THR A 485 25.03 28.60 -33.86
N TYR A 486 25.13 28.92 -32.61
CA TYR A 486 24.42 28.27 -31.54
C TYR A 486 22.95 28.77 -31.49
N THR A 487 22.09 28.12 -32.25
CA THR A 487 20.66 28.41 -32.36
C THR A 487 19.88 27.10 -32.50
N ALA A 488 18.60 27.05 -32.11
CA ALA A 488 17.77 25.85 -32.22
C ALA A 488 17.84 25.23 -33.63
N ALA A 489 17.61 25.99 -34.65
CA ALA A 489 17.61 25.51 -36.03
C ALA A 489 18.97 24.93 -36.47
N ASN A 490 20.08 25.48 -36.02
CA ASN A 490 21.39 24.93 -36.34
C ASN A 490 21.71 23.67 -35.52
N ILE A 491 21.24 23.59 -34.28
CA ILE A 491 21.36 22.38 -33.47
C ILE A 491 20.52 21.25 -34.08
N GLU A 492 19.26 21.52 -34.49
CA GLU A 492 18.41 20.59 -35.24
C GLU A 492 19.12 20.08 -36.49
N THR A 493 19.59 20.98 -37.34
CA THR A 493 20.32 20.62 -38.57
C THR A 493 21.55 19.76 -38.28
N ALA A 494 22.28 20.07 -37.22
CA ALA A 494 23.47 19.31 -36.82
C ALA A 494 23.08 17.89 -36.34
N VAL A 495 22.09 17.76 -35.45
CA VAL A 495 21.65 16.47 -34.94
C VAL A 495 21.03 15.62 -36.06
N GLU A 496 20.15 16.18 -36.85
CA GLU A 496 19.55 15.51 -38.01
C GLU A 496 20.58 15.00 -39.02
N GLY A 497 21.60 15.83 -39.29
CA GLY A 497 22.71 15.45 -40.19
C GLY A 497 23.60 14.33 -39.62
N LEU A 498 23.68 14.20 -38.31
CA LEU A 498 24.47 13.18 -37.62
C LEU A 498 23.71 11.88 -37.41
N THR A 499 22.42 11.96 -37.12
CA THR A 499 21.59 10.82 -36.75
C THR A 499 20.75 10.27 -37.87
N GLY A 500 20.35 11.14 -38.82
CA GLY A 500 19.38 10.81 -39.86
C GLY A 500 17.92 10.94 -39.42
N GLU A 501 17.67 11.28 -38.14
CA GLU A 501 16.33 11.41 -37.55
C GLU A 501 15.89 12.88 -37.53
N ASN A 502 14.60 13.13 -37.66
CA ASN A 502 14.03 14.45 -37.43
C ASN A 502 13.99 14.77 -35.95
N VAL A 503 14.41 15.95 -35.58
CA VAL A 503 14.42 16.36 -34.14
C VAL A 503 13.78 17.74 -33.97
N THR A 504 13.29 17.99 -32.74
CA THR A 504 12.90 19.31 -32.28
C THR A 504 13.83 19.72 -31.15
N VAL A 505 14.33 20.95 -31.19
CA VAL A 505 15.24 21.50 -30.17
C VAL A 505 14.55 22.60 -29.37
N THR A 506 14.53 22.45 -28.05
CA THR A 506 13.95 23.38 -27.08
C THR A 506 15.00 23.84 -26.06
N GLY A 507 14.62 24.68 -25.10
CA GLY A 507 15.45 25.03 -23.96
C GLY A 507 15.65 23.87 -22.98
N TRP A 508 16.68 23.93 -22.18
CA TRP A 508 16.97 22.92 -21.18
C TRP A 508 15.81 22.73 -20.20
N GLY A 509 15.45 21.48 -19.90
CA GLY A 509 14.40 21.17 -18.95
C GLY A 509 12.97 21.50 -19.42
N TYR A 510 12.79 21.77 -20.71
CA TYR A 510 11.45 21.90 -21.28
C TYR A 510 10.68 20.60 -21.12
N ASP A 511 9.49 20.69 -20.52
CA ASP A 511 8.57 19.54 -20.46
C ASP A 511 7.60 19.61 -21.63
N PRO A 512 7.74 18.76 -22.64
CA PRO A 512 6.81 18.69 -23.76
C PRO A 512 5.42 18.19 -23.38
N TYR A 513 5.26 17.60 -22.17
CA TYR A 513 4.05 16.96 -21.67
C TYR A 513 3.19 17.86 -20.78
N ALA A 514 3.77 18.89 -20.18
CA ALA A 514 3.09 19.81 -19.27
C ALA A 514 2.13 20.76 -19.99
N GLY A 515 1.33 20.31 -20.93
CA GLY A 515 0.17 21.02 -21.52
C GLY A 515 0.02 22.53 -21.28
N GLY A 516 1.09 23.25 -21.29
CA GLY A 516 1.26 24.67 -21.59
C GLY A 516 0.53 25.74 -20.79
N SER A 517 -0.06 25.55 -19.60
CA SER A 517 -0.88 26.65 -19.05
C SER A 517 -0.66 27.10 -17.61
N THR A 518 0.24 26.52 -16.83
CA THR A 518 0.37 26.89 -15.40
C THR A 518 1.77 26.97 -14.85
N TYR A 519 2.80 26.83 -15.66
CA TYR A 519 4.20 26.89 -15.22
C TYR A 519 4.87 28.20 -15.60
N PRO A 520 5.93 28.63 -14.88
CA PRO A 520 6.81 29.64 -15.45
C PRO A 520 7.19 29.15 -16.83
N ALA A 521 7.01 30.00 -17.82
CA ALA A 521 7.14 29.64 -19.24
C ALA A 521 8.42 28.81 -19.44
N PRO A 522 8.33 27.58 -19.95
CA PRO A 522 9.49 26.73 -20.14
C PRO A 522 10.47 27.46 -21.05
N LEU A 523 11.79 27.21 -20.86
CA LEU A 523 12.79 27.69 -21.78
C LEU A 523 12.49 27.11 -23.16
N THR A 524 11.89 27.88 -24.01
CA THR A 524 11.43 27.42 -25.33
C THR A 524 12.54 27.38 -26.36
N ALA A 525 13.74 27.93 -26.03
CA ALA A 525 14.88 27.99 -26.91
C ALA A 525 16.18 27.72 -26.16
N PRO A 526 17.21 27.19 -26.83
CA PRO A 526 18.55 27.08 -26.28
C PRO A 526 19.07 28.39 -25.71
N ASP A 527 19.73 28.32 -24.57
CA ASP A 527 20.42 29.46 -23.93
C ASP A 527 21.81 29.06 -23.45
N ASP A 528 22.46 29.94 -22.66
CA ASP A 528 23.80 29.71 -22.14
C ASP A 528 23.92 28.49 -21.21
N THR A 529 22.83 27.99 -20.74
CA THR A 529 22.76 26.87 -19.80
C THR A 529 22.52 25.51 -20.48
N GLY A 530 22.09 25.51 -21.74
CA GLY A 530 21.93 24.29 -22.52
C GLY A 530 20.67 24.23 -23.40
N PHE A 531 20.31 23.02 -23.76
CA PHE A 531 19.18 22.73 -24.64
C PHE A 531 18.68 21.30 -24.48
N GLN A 532 17.52 21.04 -25.04
CA GLN A 532 16.92 19.71 -25.10
C GLN A 532 16.67 19.30 -26.55
N VAL A 533 16.90 18.02 -26.85
CA VAL A 533 16.64 17.39 -28.15
C VAL A 533 15.53 16.34 -28.00
N ILE A 534 14.48 16.48 -28.75
CA ILE A 534 13.34 15.54 -28.83
C ILE A 534 13.41 14.87 -30.19
N PHE A 535 13.53 13.54 -30.24
CA PHE A 535 13.74 12.75 -31.45
C PHE A 535 12.44 12.36 -32.16
N ALA A 536 11.43 13.22 -32.19
CA ALA A 536 10.11 12.92 -32.74
C ALA A 536 9.73 13.77 -33.98
N GLY A 537 10.55 14.78 -34.34
CA GLY A 537 10.23 15.70 -35.44
C GLY A 537 9.04 16.61 -35.22
N ASP A 538 8.16 16.32 -34.29
CA ASP A 538 7.12 17.19 -33.77
C ASP A 538 7.19 17.27 -32.24
N ALA A 539 6.66 18.34 -31.68
CA ALA A 539 6.74 18.59 -30.24
C ALA A 539 5.76 17.72 -29.41
N ASP A 540 5.04 16.78 -30.00
CA ASP A 540 4.12 15.88 -29.30
C ASP A 540 4.65 14.45 -29.22
N PRO A 541 5.31 14.09 -28.13
CA PRO A 541 5.88 12.77 -27.93
C PRO A 541 4.82 11.67 -27.69
N TYR A 542 3.54 12.01 -27.61
CA TYR A 542 2.43 11.05 -27.49
C TYR A 542 1.81 10.65 -28.83
N THR A 543 2.20 11.30 -29.94
CA THR A 543 1.69 10.89 -31.26
C THR A 543 2.24 9.52 -31.63
N ALA A 544 1.34 8.63 -32.00
CA ALA A 544 1.62 7.23 -32.28
C ALA A 544 2.32 7.04 -33.65
N ASP A 545 3.47 7.64 -33.88
CA ASP A 545 4.26 7.33 -35.04
C ASP A 545 5.25 6.20 -34.77
N SER A 546 5.45 5.33 -35.75
CA SER A 546 5.97 3.99 -35.61
C SER A 546 7.51 3.87 -35.50
N ASP A 547 8.26 4.96 -35.52
CA ASP A 547 9.71 4.92 -35.66
C ASP A 547 10.44 5.52 -34.42
N ARG A 548 10.01 5.09 -33.21
CA ARG A 548 10.60 5.54 -31.95
C ARG A 548 11.79 4.66 -31.57
N ALA A 549 12.95 4.98 -32.10
CA ALA A 549 14.16 4.26 -31.80
C ALA A 549 14.78 4.71 -30.45
N ASP A 550 15.38 3.77 -29.73
CA ASP A 550 16.34 4.04 -28.68
C ASP A 550 17.61 4.61 -29.31
N MET A 551 17.86 5.89 -29.11
CA MET A 551 18.97 6.60 -29.71
C MET A 551 20.19 6.55 -28.82
N ASN A 552 21.38 6.42 -29.41
CA ASN A 552 22.59 6.58 -28.60
C ASN A 552 22.69 8.02 -28.06
N ASP A 553 23.36 8.20 -26.92
CA ASP A 553 23.61 9.52 -26.36
C ASP A 553 24.41 10.41 -27.31
N LEU A 554 24.00 11.66 -27.44
CA LEU A 554 24.78 12.69 -28.10
C LEU A 554 26.13 12.85 -27.39
N GLN A 555 27.16 13.07 -28.16
CA GLN A 555 28.47 13.37 -27.63
C GLN A 555 28.73 14.87 -27.73
N VAL A 556 28.60 15.60 -26.61
CA VAL A 556 28.85 17.02 -26.60
C VAL A 556 30.21 17.28 -25.92
N THR A 557 31.08 17.90 -26.66
CA THR A 557 32.44 18.29 -26.19
C THR A 557 32.65 19.78 -26.40
N THR A 558 33.60 20.35 -25.73
CA THR A 558 33.93 21.78 -25.82
C THR A 558 35.37 22.00 -26.23
N SER A 559 35.63 23.03 -27.02
CA SER A 559 36.95 23.48 -27.36
C SER A 559 37.37 24.76 -26.60
N SER A 560 36.41 25.38 -25.91
CA SER A 560 36.62 26.62 -25.17
C SER A 560 37.04 26.30 -23.73
N ALA A 561 38.07 26.99 -23.26
CA ALA A 561 38.56 26.80 -21.89
C ALA A 561 37.53 27.30 -20.87
N GLY A 562 37.24 26.48 -19.88
CA GLY A 562 36.26 26.80 -18.83
C GLY A 562 34.82 26.36 -19.15
N VAL A 563 34.53 25.99 -20.41
CA VAL A 563 33.21 25.45 -20.78
C VAL A 563 33.19 23.94 -20.53
N THR A 564 32.13 23.44 -19.90
CA THR A 564 31.87 22.02 -19.75
C THR A 564 30.49 21.68 -20.28
N ALA A 565 30.27 20.44 -20.73
CA ALA A 565 29.00 19.93 -21.22
C ALA A 565 28.71 18.55 -20.64
N PHE A 566 27.45 18.29 -20.35
CA PHE A 566 26.95 17.01 -19.92
C PHE A 566 25.66 16.67 -20.69
N VAL A 567 25.52 15.44 -21.13
CA VAL A 567 24.31 14.93 -21.80
C VAL A 567 23.63 13.95 -20.86
N GLY A 568 22.31 14.12 -20.65
CA GLY A 568 21.50 13.22 -19.88
C GLY A 568 20.27 12.76 -20.66
N GLU A 569 20.04 11.46 -20.73
CA GLU A 569 18.82 10.87 -21.31
C GLU A 569 17.66 11.06 -20.33
N THR A 570 16.69 11.94 -20.67
CA THR A 570 15.53 12.22 -19.80
C THR A 570 14.32 11.36 -20.15
N ALA A 571 14.26 10.88 -21.39
CA ALA A 571 13.32 9.84 -21.79
C ALA A 571 14.01 8.89 -22.78
N LYS A 572 13.84 7.59 -22.56
CA LYS A 572 14.41 6.55 -23.41
C LYS A 572 13.43 6.17 -24.51
N GLY A 573 13.84 6.29 -25.76
CA GLY A 573 13.10 5.79 -26.91
C GLY A 573 13.03 4.25 -26.94
N GLY A 574 12.14 3.68 -27.71
CA GLY A 574 12.07 2.25 -27.93
C GLY A 574 10.70 1.68 -28.16
N GLU A 575 10.65 0.37 -28.35
CA GLU A 575 9.43 -0.40 -28.55
C GLU A 575 8.58 -0.49 -27.29
N PRO A 576 7.25 -0.69 -27.41
CA PRO A 576 6.40 -0.95 -26.27
C PRO A 576 6.91 -2.12 -25.46
N GLY A 577 7.17 -1.90 -24.17
CA GLY A 577 7.82 -2.84 -23.28
C GLY A 577 6.94 -3.35 -22.16
N ASN A 578 7.55 -4.00 -21.21
CA ASN A 578 6.93 -4.58 -20.01
C ASN A 578 7.02 -3.66 -18.79
N HIS A 579 6.96 -2.36 -18.95
CA HIS A 579 7.15 -1.36 -17.90
C HIS A 579 8.53 -1.40 -17.19
N GLY A 580 9.56 -1.94 -17.85
CA GLY A 580 10.96 -1.90 -17.40
C GLY A 580 11.34 -2.95 -16.36
N PHE A 581 10.42 -3.70 -15.80
CA PHE A 581 10.73 -4.64 -14.72
C PHE A 581 11.51 -5.88 -15.18
N ALA A 582 12.37 -6.37 -14.29
CA ALA A 582 12.92 -7.71 -14.37
C ALA A 582 12.00 -8.70 -13.64
N ILE A 583 11.83 -9.91 -14.20
CA ILE A 583 11.10 -10.98 -13.54
C ILE A 583 12.07 -11.89 -12.80
N ASN A 584 11.87 -12.02 -11.49
CA ASN A 584 12.45 -13.11 -10.72
C ASN A 584 11.43 -14.25 -10.67
N PRO A 585 11.72 -15.38 -11.32
CA PRO A 585 10.86 -16.55 -11.20
C PRO A 585 10.89 -17.06 -9.76
N THR A 586 9.72 -17.49 -9.26
CA THR A 586 9.59 -18.12 -7.95
C THR A 586 9.08 -19.53 -8.11
N ASP A 587 9.26 -20.38 -7.08
CA ASP A 587 8.59 -21.68 -7.00
C ASP A 587 7.20 -21.54 -6.34
N ASN A 588 6.81 -20.33 -5.91
CA ASN A 588 5.55 -20.04 -5.24
C ASN A 588 4.37 -20.03 -6.23
N ARG A 589 3.25 -20.62 -5.86
CA ARG A 589 2.00 -20.63 -6.65
C ARG A 589 0.90 -19.88 -5.94
N ASN A 590 0.06 -19.20 -6.73
CA ASN A 590 -1.04 -18.42 -6.15
C ASN A 590 -2.03 -19.33 -5.36
N PRO A 591 -2.53 -18.87 -4.20
CA PRO A 591 -3.60 -19.55 -3.46
C PRO A 591 -4.86 -19.76 -4.32
N ILE A 592 -5.48 -20.93 -4.15
CA ILE A 592 -6.76 -21.25 -4.77
C ILE A 592 -7.88 -20.95 -3.77
N VAL A 593 -8.74 -20.00 -4.11
CA VAL A 593 -9.82 -19.51 -3.23
C VAL A 593 -11.19 -19.93 -3.79
N THR A 594 -12.09 -20.28 -2.89
CA THR A 594 -13.50 -20.59 -3.24
C THR A 594 -14.42 -19.79 -2.33
N ALA A 595 -15.18 -18.89 -2.93
CA ALA A 595 -16.27 -18.17 -2.28
C ALA A 595 -17.55 -19.06 -2.20
N PRO A 596 -18.45 -18.79 -1.26
CA PRO A 596 -19.70 -19.52 -1.17
C PRO A 596 -20.66 -19.17 -2.31
N ALA A 597 -21.65 -20.02 -2.56
CA ALA A 597 -22.58 -19.86 -3.69
C ALA A 597 -23.41 -18.57 -3.59
N ASN A 598 -23.75 -17.97 -4.73
CA ASN A 598 -24.63 -16.80 -4.83
C ASN A 598 -26.00 -17.08 -4.19
N LYS A 599 -26.50 -16.11 -3.41
CA LYS A 599 -27.79 -16.22 -2.70
C LYS A 599 -28.60 -14.93 -2.80
N THR A 600 -29.87 -15.04 -2.44
CA THR A 600 -30.72 -13.89 -2.13
C THR A 600 -30.88 -13.80 -0.62
N ILE A 601 -30.58 -12.62 -0.04
CA ILE A 601 -30.69 -12.34 1.38
C ILE A 601 -31.81 -11.33 1.66
N PRO A 602 -32.38 -11.30 2.87
CA PRO A 602 -33.39 -10.30 3.22
C PRO A 602 -32.76 -8.94 3.50
N THR A 603 -33.56 -7.88 3.36
CA THR A 603 -33.15 -6.52 3.80
C THR A 603 -32.94 -6.47 5.30
N ARG A 604 -32.04 -5.58 5.74
CA ARG A 604 -31.77 -5.22 7.14
C ARG A 604 -31.56 -6.44 8.06
N THR A 605 -30.91 -7.45 7.57
CA THR A 605 -30.70 -8.69 8.31
C THR A 605 -29.23 -9.08 8.24
N PRO A 606 -28.56 -9.29 9.38
CA PRO A 606 -27.18 -9.75 9.42
C PRO A 606 -26.96 -11.05 8.66
N PHE A 607 -25.76 -11.22 8.13
CA PHE A 607 -25.38 -12.46 7.43
C PHE A 607 -23.90 -12.79 7.69
N THR A 608 -23.55 -14.05 7.48
CA THR A 608 -22.15 -14.53 7.61
C THR A 608 -21.74 -15.19 6.31
N LEU A 609 -20.59 -14.80 5.79
CA LEU A 609 -19.93 -15.45 4.65
C LEU A 609 -18.76 -16.29 5.15
N THR A 610 -18.66 -17.50 4.62
CA THR A 610 -17.53 -18.41 4.86
C THR A 610 -17.04 -18.93 3.53
N GLY A 611 -15.81 -18.65 3.18
CA GLY A 611 -15.13 -19.24 2.03
C GLY A 611 -14.05 -20.22 2.46
N SER A 612 -13.29 -20.68 1.52
CA SER A 612 -12.14 -21.56 1.73
C SER A 612 -11.01 -21.20 0.80
N GLY A 613 -9.81 -21.54 1.18
CA GLY A 613 -8.61 -21.45 0.36
C GLY A 613 -7.69 -22.62 0.63
N THR A 614 -6.94 -22.98 -0.38
CA THR A 614 -5.84 -23.94 -0.30
C THR A 614 -4.64 -23.35 -0.99
N ASP A 615 -3.49 -23.59 -0.44
CA ASP A 615 -2.23 -23.22 -1.06
C ASP A 615 -1.64 -24.45 -1.75
N PRO A 616 -1.26 -24.35 -3.05
CA PRO A 616 -0.68 -25.49 -3.77
C PRO A 616 0.66 -25.95 -3.22
N ASP A 617 1.40 -25.07 -2.55
CA ASP A 617 2.72 -25.34 -1.96
C ASP A 617 2.61 -25.70 -0.47
N GLY A 618 1.40 -25.56 0.11
CA GLY A 618 1.11 -25.91 1.49
C GLY A 618 1.38 -24.79 2.49
N ASP A 619 1.51 -23.58 2.01
CA ASP A 619 1.77 -22.40 2.84
C ASP A 619 0.55 -21.97 3.65
N PRO A 620 0.74 -21.39 4.85
CA PRO A 620 -0.35 -20.82 5.65
C PRO A 620 -0.96 -19.62 4.95
N LEU A 621 -2.29 -19.56 4.89
CA LEU A 621 -3.03 -18.48 4.26
C LEU A 621 -3.64 -17.54 5.29
N VAL A 622 -3.64 -16.24 4.96
CA VAL A 622 -4.44 -15.22 5.60
C VAL A 622 -5.50 -14.70 4.64
N TYR A 623 -6.65 -14.27 5.19
CA TYR A 623 -7.83 -13.95 4.39
C TYR A 623 -8.44 -12.61 4.80
N VAL A 624 -9.03 -11.92 3.81
CA VAL A 624 -9.86 -10.74 4.03
C VAL A 624 -11.11 -10.80 3.14
N TRP A 625 -12.25 -10.43 3.69
CA TRP A 625 -13.48 -10.21 2.93
C TRP A 625 -13.68 -8.72 2.71
N GLU A 626 -13.85 -8.31 1.46
CA GLU A 626 -14.09 -6.94 1.05
C GLU A 626 -15.36 -6.84 0.22
N GLN A 627 -16.11 -5.75 0.36
CA GLN A 627 -17.20 -5.42 -0.55
C GLN A 627 -16.60 -4.78 -1.82
N ASN A 628 -17.06 -5.19 -3.00
CA ASN A 628 -16.59 -4.72 -4.31
C ASN A 628 -17.72 -4.02 -5.09
N ASP A 629 -18.46 -3.15 -4.44
CA ASP A 629 -19.50 -2.32 -5.06
C ASP A 629 -19.05 -0.86 -5.03
N ASP A 630 -18.69 -0.32 -6.19
CA ASP A 630 -18.37 1.10 -6.32
C ASP A 630 -19.65 1.96 -6.36
N ALA A 631 -19.48 3.24 -6.08
CA ALA A 631 -20.56 4.21 -6.13
C ALA A 631 -20.59 5.03 -7.42
N SER A 632 -19.96 4.55 -8.50
CA SER A 632 -19.88 5.24 -9.78
C SER A 632 -21.24 5.77 -10.25
N GLY A 633 -21.26 6.98 -10.75
CA GLY A 633 -22.49 7.64 -11.20
C GLY A 633 -23.48 8.08 -10.10
N HIS A 634 -23.20 7.80 -8.84
CA HIS A 634 -24.04 8.11 -7.69
C HIS A 634 -23.26 8.87 -6.61
N ALA A 635 -22.59 9.92 -7.03
CA ALA A 635 -21.86 10.81 -6.13
C ALA A 635 -22.78 11.43 -5.07
N GLY A 636 -22.29 11.59 -3.84
CA GLY A 636 -22.92 12.44 -2.84
C GLY A 636 -23.24 11.80 -1.49
N THR A 637 -22.76 10.57 -1.20
CA THR A 637 -22.81 10.06 0.16
C THR A 637 -21.52 9.35 0.54
N ALA A 638 -20.77 10.03 1.32
CA ALA A 638 -19.54 9.66 1.95
C ALA A 638 -19.64 8.38 2.78
N LEU A 639 -20.18 8.53 3.94
CA LEU A 639 -20.60 7.41 4.77
C LEU A 639 -21.92 6.84 4.28
N VAL A 640 -22.27 5.68 4.75
CA VAL A 640 -23.58 5.10 4.45
C VAL A 640 -24.68 5.92 5.11
N SER A 641 -25.64 6.34 4.33
CA SER A 641 -26.84 7.03 4.82
C SER A 641 -28.04 6.10 4.86
N ASN A 642 -29.07 6.47 5.62
CA ASN A 642 -30.33 5.71 5.67
C ASN A 642 -31.03 5.55 4.32
N THR A 643 -30.65 6.35 3.32
CA THR A 643 -31.25 6.38 1.98
C THR A 643 -30.28 5.91 0.90
N LYS A 644 -29.11 5.41 1.27
CA LYS A 644 -28.10 4.96 0.30
C LYS A 644 -28.64 3.88 -0.63
N LYS A 645 -28.43 4.11 -1.92
CA LYS A 645 -28.95 3.26 -2.99
C LYS A 645 -27.87 2.40 -3.66
N TRP A 646 -26.61 2.83 -3.63
CA TRP A 646 -25.50 2.29 -4.39
C TRP A 646 -24.19 2.39 -3.61
N GLY A 647 -23.18 1.60 -4.03
CA GLY A 647 -21.83 1.64 -3.52
C GLY A 647 -21.62 0.88 -2.21
N PRO A 648 -20.45 1.07 -1.56
CA PRO A 648 -20.05 0.25 -0.44
C PRO A 648 -20.91 0.53 0.80
N LEU A 649 -21.22 -0.55 1.54
CA LEU A 649 -21.97 -0.52 2.80
C LEU A 649 -21.16 -1.01 3.99
N PHE A 650 -20.09 -1.76 3.76
CA PHE A 650 -19.32 -2.43 4.80
C PHE A 650 -17.84 -2.12 4.64
N ARG A 651 -17.27 -1.49 5.67
CA ARG A 651 -15.83 -1.24 5.76
C ARG A 651 -15.04 -2.52 6.02
N VAL A 652 -13.74 -2.49 5.78
CA VAL A 652 -12.79 -3.47 6.31
C VAL A 652 -12.21 -2.93 7.62
N PHE A 653 -12.02 -3.79 8.60
CA PHE A 653 -11.25 -3.52 9.82
C PHE A 653 -10.89 -4.85 10.51
N GLY A 654 -9.85 -4.84 11.30
CA GLY A 654 -9.40 -6.01 12.01
C GLY A 654 -10.12 -6.25 13.34
N THR A 655 -9.72 -7.31 14.04
CA THR A 655 -10.31 -7.72 15.33
C THR A 655 -9.92 -6.79 16.46
N PHE A 656 -8.85 -6.04 16.32
CA PHE A 656 -8.28 -5.11 17.31
C PHE A 656 -8.63 -3.64 17.07
N ALA A 657 -9.53 -3.34 16.15
CA ALA A 657 -10.08 -2.01 16.00
C ALA A 657 -10.82 -1.61 17.29
N ASN A 658 -10.05 -1.23 18.31
CA ASN A 658 -10.59 -0.73 19.57
C ASN A 658 -11.04 0.71 19.41
N VAL A 659 -12.23 0.98 19.87
CA VAL A 659 -12.78 2.32 19.95
C VAL A 659 -12.67 2.77 21.38
N THR A 660 -12.03 3.91 21.62
CA THR A 660 -12.05 4.60 22.91
C THR A 660 -13.45 5.16 23.18
N ASP A 661 -13.71 5.54 24.45
CA ASP A 661 -15.00 6.15 24.83
C ASP A 661 -15.31 7.46 24.08
N ASP A 662 -14.28 8.17 23.64
CA ASP A 662 -14.37 9.34 22.77
C ASP A 662 -14.62 9.01 21.30
N GLY A 663 -14.60 7.72 20.93
CA GLY A 663 -14.89 7.24 19.58
C GLY A 663 -13.72 7.27 18.63
N THR A 664 -12.49 7.49 19.10
CA THR A 664 -11.29 7.43 18.27
C THR A 664 -10.71 6.03 18.22
N LEU A 665 -10.03 5.68 17.13
CA LEU A 665 -9.14 4.52 17.10
C LEU A 665 -7.88 4.85 17.91
N GLN A 666 -7.47 3.92 18.76
CA GLN A 666 -6.22 4.03 19.52
C GLN A 666 -4.98 3.60 18.72
N TYR A 667 -5.08 3.56 17.38
CA TYR A 667 -3.98 3.10 16.56
C TYR A 667 -3.37 4.26 15.79
N HIS A 668 -2.05 4.34 15.88
CA HIS A 668 -1.22 5.17 15.03
C HIS A 668 -0.87 4.42 13.75
N SER A 669 -0.31 5.12 12.78
CA SER A 669 0.06 4.54 11.49
C SER A 669 1.11 3.43 11.61
N PRO A 670 1.00 2.38 10.83
CA PRO A 670 -0.22 2.00 10.14
C PRO A 670 -1.25 1.44 11.11
N GLY A 671 -2.47 1.28 10.66
CA GLY A 671 -3.52 0.60 11.40
C GLY A 671 -3.23 -0.89 11.61
N GLU A 672 -4.27 -1.70 11.59
CA GLU A 672 -4.18 -3.14 11.85
C GLU A 672 -3.97 -3.93 10.56
N ASN A 673 -3.19 -5.00 10.60
CA ASN A 673 -3.20 -5.98 9.51
C ASN A 673 -4.53 -6.72 9.50
N VAL A 674 -5.39 -6.38 8.55
CA VAL A 674 -6.77 -6.87 8.44
C VAL A 674 -6.86 -8.31 7.90
N ALA A 675 -5.83 -8.80 7.23
CA ALA A 675 -5.79 -10.17 6.72
C ALA A 675 -5.38 -11.15 7.82
N THR A 676 -6.24 -12.12 8.14
CA THR A 676 -6.02 -13.07 9.22
C THR A 676 -6.30 -14.51 8.80
N ALA A 677 -5.70 -15.49 9.47
CA ALA A 677 -5.99 -16.91 9.25
C ALA A 677 -7.48 -17.25 9.49
N ALA A 678 -8.14 -16.55 10.41
CA ALA A 678 -9.58 -16.69 10.70
C ALA A 678 -10.47 -15.93 9.71
N GLY A 679 -9.94 -14.99 8.93
CA GLY A 679 -10.65 -14.08 8.04
C GLY A 679 -11.44 -14.73 6.92
N ARG A 680 -11.28 -16.05 6.68
CA ARG A 680 -12.13 -16.83 5.76
C ARG A 680 -13.62 -16.80 6.13
N THR A 681 -13.95 -16.44 7.37
CA THR A 681 -15.34 -16.27 7.84
C THR A 681 -15.50 -14.85 8.38
N ARG A 682 -16.43 -14.09 7.82
CA ARG A 682 -16.78 -12.75 8.29
C ARG A 682 -18.29 -12.60 8.45
N THR A 683 -18.69 -11.94 9.53
CA THR A 683 -20.08 -11.56 9.81
C THR A 683 -20.28 -10.09 9.43
N PHE A 684 -21.39 -9.77 8.81
CA PHE A 684 -21.79 -8.46 8.30
C PHE A 684 -23.11 -8.01 8.93
N PRO A 685 -23.16 -6.91 9.72
CA PRO A 685 -22.04 -6.16 10.29
C PRO A 685 -21.20 -7.01 11.23
N ASP A 686 -20.09 -6.46 11.75
CA ASP A 686 -19.25 -7.13 12.75
C ASP A 686 -20.09 -7.65 13.94
N LEU A 687 -19.75 -8.84 14.41
CA LEU A 687 -20.51 -9.51 15.47
C LEU A 687 -20.57 -8.68 16.77
N ALA A 688 -19.52 -7.96 17.11
CA ALA A 688 -19.53 -7.09 18.30
C ALA A 688 -20.51 -5.93 18.14
N GLN A 689 -20.65 -5.39 16.94
CA GLN A 689 -21.63 -4.35 16.61
C GLN A 689 -23.07 -4.90 16.76
N ILE A 690 -23.33 -6.10 16.25
CA ILE A 690 -24.64 -6.76 16.41
C ILE A 690 -24.95 -7.01 17.89
N LEU A 691 -24.01 -7.55 18.67
CA LEU A 691 -24.15 -7.78 20.10
C LEU A 691 -24.36 -6.48 20.90
N ALA A 692 -23.82 -5.37 20.45
CA ALA A 692 -24.04 -4.05 21.03
C ALA A 692 -25.39 -3.42 20.64
N GLY A 693 -26.12 -4.02 19.70
CA GLY A 693 -27.37 -3.46 19.16
C GLY A 693 -27.15 -2.22 18.30
N ASN A 694 -25.94 -2.03 17.79
CA ASN A 694 -25.53 -0.87 17.00
C ASN A 694 -25.67 -1.17 15.50
N THR A 695 -26.90 -1.44 15.05
CA THR A 695 -27.20 -1.71 13.64
C THR A 695 -28.51 -1.04 13.22
N ASN A 696 -28.74 -0.90 11.93
CA ASN A 696 -30.02 -0.43 11.39
C ASN A 696 -31.06 -1.56 11.21
N ALA A 697 -30.84 -2.76 11.77
CA ALA A 697 -31.69 -3.93 11.56
C ALA A 697 -33.16 -3.69 11.98
N GLU A 698 -33.38 -3.25 13.21
CA GLU A 698 -34.74 -3.07 13.76
C GLU A 698 -35.41 -1.80 13.23
N THR A 699 -34.74 -0.66 13.32
CA THR A 699 -35.32 0.65 13.02
C THR A 699 -35.26 1.00 11.54
N GLY A 700 -34.32 0.42 10.78
CA GLY A 700 -34.02 0.76 9.40
C GLY A 700 -33.23 2.06 9.27
N THR A 701 -32.77 2.64 10.38
CA THR A 701 -32.07 3.91 10.41
C THR A 701 -30.89 3.85 11.39
N CYS A 702 -29.82 4.53 11.05
CA CYS A 702 -28.76 4.92 11.97
C CYS A 702 -28.96 6.35 12.47
N PRO A 703 -28.35 6.75 13.59
CA PRO A 703 -28.30 8.15 14.00
C PRO A 703 -27.73 9.02 12.86
N ARG A 704 -28.15 10.28 12.82
CA ARG A 704 -27.68 11.20 11.78
C ARG A 704 -26.27 11.68 12.15
N VAL A 705 -25.36 11.67 11.18
CA VAL A 705 -24.04 12.30 11.32
C VAL A 705 -24.25 13.81 11.48
N PRO A 706 -23.65 14.47 12.47
CA PRO A 706 -23.76 15.93 12.63
C PRO A 706 -23.26 16.66 11.38
N PRO A 707 -23.86 17.79 10.98
CA PRO A 707 -23.32 18.62 9.92
C PRO A 707 -21.97 19.20 10.33
N LEU A 708 -21.13 19.53 9.34
CA LEU A 708 -19.91 20.28 9.56
C LEU A 708 -20.25 21.66 10.18
N PRO A 709 -19.43 22.20 11.09
CA PRO A 709 -19.57 23.56 11.55
C PRO A 709 -19.31 24.56 10.42
N ASP A 710 -19.86 25.77 10.52
CA ASP A 710 -19.66 26.80 9.52
C ASP A 710 -18.19 27.27 9.44
N ASN A 711 -17.45 27.15 10.55
CA ASN A 711 -16.02 27.41 10.62
C ASN A 711 -15.29 26.08 10.87
N LEU A 712 -14.45 25.66 9.92
CA LEU A 712 -13.70 24.41 10.00
C LEU A 712 -12.63 24.41 11.10
N ASP A 713 -12.13 25.58 11.51
CA ASP A 713 -11.17 25.70 12.61
C ASP A 713 -11.78 25.33 13.98
N ASP A 714 -13.11 25.42 14.08
CA ASP A 714 -13.85 24.99 15.28
C ASP A 714 -14.28 23.52 15.20
N TYR A 715 -13.87 22.80 14.15
CA TYR A 715 -14.26 21.41 13.94
C TYR A 715 -13.54 20.49 14.90
N VAL A 716 -14.27 19.97 15.87
CA VAL A 716 -13.84 18.79 16.64
C VAL A 716 -14.33 17.58 15.88
N PRO A 717 -13.45 16.74 15.34
CA PRO A 717 -13.84 15.56 14.59
C PRO A 717 -14.74 14.64 15.42
N VAL A 718 -16.04 14.64 15.14
CA VAL A 718 -16.92 13.57 15.60
C VAL A 718 -16.64 12.39 14.69
N ARG A 719 -15.55 11.68 14.96
CA ARG A 719 -15.15 10.53 14.15
C ARG A 719 -16.19 9.44 14.32
N PRO A 720 -16.73 8.88 13.21
CA PRO A 720 -17.54 7.68 13.32
C PRO A 720 -16.69 6.60 14.02
N ARG A 721 -17.30 5.93 14.97
CA ARG A 721 -16.63 4.80 15.62
C ARG A 721 -16.35 3.73 14.56
N PRO A 722 -15.23 3.02 14.60
CA PRO A 722 -14.92 1.96 13.64
C PRO A 722 -16.03 0.93 13.52
N ARG A 723 -16.78 0.72 14.61
CA ARG A 723 -17.97 -0.13 14.68
C ARG A 723 -19.25 0.69 14.75
N ASP A 724 -19.33 1.72 13.94
CA ASP A 724 -20.53 2.52 13.81
C ASP A 724 -21.48 1.90 12.79
N CYS A 725 -22.76 2.05 13.04
CA CYS A 725 -23.83 1.69 12.12
C CYS A 725 -23.67 2.28 10.72
N TYR A 726 -23.00 3.42 10.58
CA TYR A 726 -22.75 4.07 9.28
C TYR A 726 -21.54 3.49 8.53
N SER A 727 -20.62 2.85 9.21
CA SER A 727 -19.46 2.23 8.58
C SER A 727 -19.71 0.76 8.18
N GLU A 728 -20.77 0.15 8.74
CA GLU A 728 -21.24 -1.20 8.41
C GLU A 728 -22.77 -1.23 8.40
N PHE A 729 -23.37 -0.90 7.28
CA PHE A 729 -24.79 -0.65 7.15
C PHE A 729 -25.51 -1.81 6.44
N LEU A 730 -26.55 -2.36 7.05
CA LEU A 730 -27.36 -3.40 6.42
C LEU A 730 -28.20 -2.81 5.29
N PRO A 731 -28.22 -3.44 4.08
CA PRO A 731 -28.95 -2.93 2.94
C PRO A 731 -30.44 -2.81 3.25
N THR A 732 -31.01 -1.61 2.98
CA THR A 732 -32.46 -1.37 3.09
C THR A 732 -33.16 -1.71 1.77
N SER A 733 -34.49 -1.56 1.73
CA SER A 733 -35.25 -1.66 0.49
C SER A 733 -34.93 -0.55 -0.54
N ALA A 734 -34.23 0.51 -0.12
CA ALA A 734 -33.77 1.57 -1.01
C ALA A 734 -32.54 1.17 -1.82
N TYR A 735 -31.75 0.23 -1.33
CA TYR A 735 -30.53 -0.22 -2.02
C TYR A 735 -30.90 -0.97 -3.32
N GLN A 736 -30.33 -0.50 -4.44
CA GLN A 736 -30.69 -0.93 -5.79
C GLN A 736 -29.55 -1.70 -6.45
N GLY A 737 -29.34 -2.89 -6.10
CA GLY A 737 -28.28 -3.70 -6.69
C GLY A 737 -28.11 -5.02 -5.97
N ALA A 738 -27.17 -5.78 -6.44
CA ALA A 738 -26.60 -6.88 -5.70
C ALA A 738 -25.44 -6.37 -4.86
N LEU A 739 -25.09 -7.08 -3.83
CA LEU A 739 -23.86 -6.89 -3.07
C LEU A 739 -22.83 -7.88 -3.60
N HIS A 740 -21.67 -7.40 -3.94
CA HIS A 740 -20.53 -8.21 -4.39
C HIS A 740 -19.48 -8.24 -3.30
N PHE A 741 -19.14 -9.42 -2.81
CA PHE A 741 -18.08 -9.59 -1.83
C PHE A 741 -16.99 -10.46 -2.41
N ARG A 742 -15.74 -10.03 -2.26
CA ARG A 742 -14.56 -10.78 -2.65
C ARG A 742 -13.85 -11.31 -1.40
N LEU A 743 -13.51 -12.60 -1.42
CA LEU A 743 -12.56 -13.21 -0.48
C LEU A 743 -11.19 -13.22 -1.15
N THR A 744 -10.23 -12.55 -0.55
CA THR A 744 -8.84 -12.56 -0.97
C THR A 744 -8.02 -13.35 0.04
N ALA A 745 -7.20 -14.29 -0.45
CA ALA A 745 -6.21 -15.02 0.35
C ALA A 745 -4.79 -14.65 -0.07
N ARG A 746 -3.87 -14.60 0.89
CA ARG A 746 -2.45 -14.28 0.72
C ARG A 746 -1.61 -15.33 1.44
N ASP A 747 -0.51 -15.77 0.82
CA ASP A 747 0.47 -16.67 1.43
C ASP A 747 1.63 -15.93 2.11
N GLN A 748 1.85 -14.66 1.75
CA GLN A 748 2.88 -13.79 2.31
C GLN A 748 4.31 -14.38 2.19
N ILE A 749 4.62 -15.03 1.07
CA ILE A 749 5.96 -15.58 0.80
C ILE A 749 6.95 -14.45 0.51
N VAL A 750 8.10 -14.51 1.16
CA VAL A 750 9.20 -13.57 0.91
C VAL A 750 9.77 -13.79 -0.50
N GLY A 751 9.89 -12.72 -1.27
CA GLY A 751 10.40 -12.76 -2.63
C GLY A 751 9.34 -13.11 -3.69
N GLY A 752 8.07 -12.92 -3.35
CA GLY A 752 6.95 -13.07 -4.27
C GLY A 752 5.71 -13.65 -3.60
N GLY A 753 4.99 -12.83 -2.83
CA GLY A 753 3.74 -13.22 -2.20
C GLY A 753 2.66 -13.54 -3.23
N GLY A 754 2.02 -14.70 -3.05
CA GLY A 754 0.90 -15.16 -3.87
C GLY A 754 -0.43 -14.62 -3.37
N VAL A 755 -1.32 -14.24 -4.30
CA VAL A 755 -2.65 -13.74 -4.00
C VAL A 755 -3.69 -14.44 -4.85
N GLY A 756 -4.68 -15.05 -4.19
CA GLY A 756 -5.83 -15.65 -4.84
C GLY A 756 -7.14 -15.03 -4.37
N SER A 757 -8.15 -15.00 -5.22
CA SER A 757 -9.46 -14.45 -4.83
C SER A 757 -10.62 -15.14 -5.56
N ASP A 758 -11.80 -15.11 -4.90
CA ASP A 758 -13.07 -15.49 -5.52
C ASP A 758 -14.20 -14.62 -4.97
N GLN A 759 -15.31 -14.53 -5.70
CA GLN A 759 -16.39 -13.57 -5.44
C GLN A 759 -17.74 -14.25 -5.25
N VAL A 760 -18.52 -13.72 -4.31
CA VAL A 760 -19.94 -14.08 -4.13
C VAL A 760 -20.83 -12.87 -4.40
N THR A 761 -21.95 -13.12 -5.06
CA THR A 761 -23.01 -12.13 -5.31
C THR A 761 -24.23 -12.42 -4.44
N LEU A 762 -24.64 -11.41 -3.66
CA LEU A 762 -25.83 -11.47 -2.81
C LEU A 762 -26.90 -10.52 -3.35
N ARG A 763 -28.02 -11.05 -3.81
CA ARG A 763 -29.18 -10.22 -4.18
C ARG A 763 -29.99 -9.87 -2.94
N VAL A 764 -30.41 -8.62 -2.83
CA VAL A 764 -31.24 -8.14 -1.72
C VAL A 764 -32.71 -8.27 -2.07
N ALA A 765 -33.46 -9.05 -1.29
CA ALA A 765 -34.91 -9.21 -1.47
C ALA A 765 -35.67 -8.04 -0.82
N SER A 766 -36.04 -7.02 -1.58
CA SER A 766 -36.77 -5.83 -1.08
C SER A 766 -38.08 -6.13 -0.38
N SER A 767 -38.70 -7.26 -0.69
CA SER A 767 -39.98 -7.71 -0.11
C SER A 767 -39.84 -8.69 1.08
N ALA A 768 -38.62 -8.97 1.53
CA ALA A 768 -38.34 -9.86 2.66
C ALA A 768 -37.36 -9.21 3.65
N GLY A 769 -37.63 -9.34 4.94
CA GLY A 769 -36.82 -8.78 6.04
C GLY A 769 -37.49 -7.58 6.72
N PRO A 770 -36.93 -7.15 7.86
CA PRO A 770 -35.84 -7.81 8.58
C PRO A 770 -36.29 -9.13 9.21
N PHE A 771 -35.40 -10.13 9.23
CA PHE A 771 -35.56 -11.31 10.06
C PHE A 771 -35.13 -10.98 11.47
N LEU A 772 -36.02 -11.13 12.48
CA LEU A 772 -35.74 -10.63 13.83
C LEU A 772 -36.09 -11.66 14.90
N VAL A 773 -35.16 -11.94 15.80
CA VAL A 773 -35.40 -12.75 17.01
C VAL A 773 -36.13 -11.89 18.02
N THR A 774 -37.31 -12.34 18.47
CA THR A 774 -38.11 -11.60 19.44
C THR A 774 -38.05 -12.18 20.84
N SER A 775 -37.51 -13.39 21.00
CA SER A 775 -37.22 -13.97 22.32
C SER A 775 -36.04 -13.34 22.96
N PHE A 776 -36.13 -12.98 24.24
CA PHE A 776 -35.11 -12.35 25.04
C PHE A 776 -34.71 -10.91 24.58
N ALA A 777 -35.61 -10.22 23.84
CA ALA A 777 -35.37 -8.83 23.42
C ALA A 777 -35.06 -7.86 24.61
N LYS A 778 -35.59 -8.17 25.78
CA LYS A 778 -35.32 -7.42 27.04
C LYS A 778 -34.39 -8.18 28.00
N GLY A 779 -33.70 -9.20 27.48
CA GLY A 779 -32.93 -10.11 28.33
C GLY A 779 -33.86 -11.00 29.18
N GLY A 780 -33.47 -11.22 30.43
CA GLY A 780 -34.33 -11.99 31.38
C GLY A 780 -33.65 -13.24 31.92
N LYS A 781 -34.49 -14.18 32.43
CA LYS A 781 -34.03 -15.40 33.07
C LYS A 781 -34.83 -16.59 32.53
N VAL A 782 -34.18 -17.75 32.42
CA VAL A 782 -34.79 -19.01 32.06
C VAL A 782 -34.16 -20.14 32.85
N ASP A 783 -34.99 -21.15 33.18
CA ASP A 783 -34.51 -22.34 33.91
C ASP A 783 -33.89 -23.35 32.95
N GLY A 784 -32.69 -23.81 33.29
CA GLY A 784 -32.00 -24.88 32.58
C GLY A 784 -32.83 -26.17 32.62
N GLY A 785 -32.65 -27.03 31.62
CA GLY A 785 -33.39 -28.29 31.48
C GLY A 785 -34.90 -28.16 31.14
N LYS A 786 -35.44 -26.94 31.12
CA LYS A 786 -36.88 -26.70 30.81
C LYS A 786 -37.13 -26.41 29.35
N LYS A 787 -38.37 -26.68 28.89
CA LYS A 787 -38.82 -26.30 27.54
C LYS A 787 -39.25 -24.83 27.53
N LYS A 788 -38.75 -24.08 26.57
CA LYS A 788 -39.06 -22.67 26.33
C LYS A 788 -39.57 -22.49 24.89
N ALA A 789 -40.60 -21.66 24.72
CA ALA A 789 -40.97 -21.18 23.40
C ALA A 789 -40.02 -20.09 22.96
N ILE A 790 -39.44 -20.23 21.79
CA ILE A 790 -38.59 -19.24 21.10
C ILE A 790 -39.41 -18.68 19.94
N THR A 791 -39.34 -17.37 19.74
CA THR A 791 -40.11 -16.64 18.74
C THR A 791 -39.25 -15.72 17.92
N TRP A 792 -39.60 -15.50 16.65
CA TRP A 792 -38.98 -14.61 15.71
C TRP A 792 -39.98 -14.05 14.70
N LYS A 793 -39.68 -12.90 14.09
CA LYS A 793 -40.46 -12.34 12.98
C LYS A 793 -39.91 -12.89 11.66
N VAL A 794 -40.76 -13.58 10.91
CA VAL A 794 -40.36 -14.20 9.62
C VAL A 794 -40.27 -13.17 8.49
N ASN A 795 -41.15 -12.19 8.44
CA ASN A 795 -41.18 -11.07 7.48
C ASN A 795 -40.80 -11.47 6.04
N GLY A 796 -41.47 -12.49 5.50
CA GLY A 796 -41.30 -12.98 4.14
C GLY A 796 -40.07 -13.88 3.92
N THR A 797 -39.18 -14.05 4.88
CA THR A 797 -37.92 -14.80 4.75
C THR A 797 -38.11 -16.31 4.58
N LYS A 798 -39.31 -16.83 4.81
CA LYS A 798 -39.63 -18.25 4.56
C LYS A 798 -39.42 -18.66 3.09
N LYS A 799 -39.51 -17.71 2.15
CA LYS A 799 -39.25 -17.96 0.73
C LYS A 799 -37.74 -18.11 0.47
N LEU A 800 -36.90 -17.49 1.30
CA LEU A 800 -35.44 -17.48 1.19
C LEU A 800 -34.82 -18.66 1.97
N ALA A 801 -35.42 -19.07 3.07
CA ALA A 801 -35.03 -20.23 3.86
C ALA A 801 -36.26 -20.87 4.48
N LYS A 802 -36.61 -22.09 4.04
CA LYS A 802 -37.76 -22.85 4.56
C LYS A 802 -37.57 -23.34 5.99
N ARG A 803 -36.33 -23.53 6.39
CA ARG A 803 -35.92 -24.01 7.72
C ARG A 803 -34.90 -23.06 8.35
N ILE A 804 -34.87 -23.02 9.67
CA ILE A 804 -33.94 -22.30 10.51
C ILE A 804 -33.31 -23.20 11.55
N ARG A 805 -32.20 -22.81 12.07
CA ARG A 805 -31.48 -23.45 13.19
C ARG A 805 -31.45 -22.47 14.36
N ILE A 806 -31.82 -22.95 15.53
CA ILE A 806 -31.78 -22.18 16.79
C ILE A 806 -30.56 -22.62 17.55
N VAL A 807 -29.69 -21.69 17.85
CA VAL A 807 -28.37 -21.93 18.45
C VAL A 807 -28.22 -21.06 19.70
N LEU A 808 -27.53 -21.56 20.70
CA LEU A 808 -27.28 -20.89 21.96
C LEU A 808 -25.78 -20.73 22.20
N SER A 809 -25.37 -19.51 22.49
CA SER A 809 -24.07 -19.22 23.10
C SER A 809 -24.24 -19.12 24.62
N THR A 810 -23.25 -19.60 25.37
CA THR A 810 -23.22 -19.52 26.85
C THR A 810 -22.05 -18.69 27.36
N ASP A 811 -21.25 -18.12 26.47
CA ASP A 811 -19.99 -17.45 26.69
C ASP A 811 -19.92 -16.03 26.12
N ASN A 812 -21.06 -15.34 26.10
CA ASN A 812 -21.19 -13.98 25.56
C ASN A 812 -21.01 -13.86 24.04
N GLY A 813 -21.49 -14.86 23.27
CA GLY A 813 -21.43 -14.83 21.81
C GLY A 813 -20.09 -15.27 21.20
N ARG A 814 -19.14 -15.76 22.01
CA ARG A 814 -17.84 -16.24 21.54
C ARG A 814 -17.95 -17.57 20.78
N THR A 815 -18.72 -18.52 21.32
CA THR A 815 -18.98 -19.81 20.64
C THR A 815 -20.46 -20.05 20.45
N TRP A 816 -20.82 -20.83 19.40
CA TRP A 816 -22.19 -21.11 18.97
C TRP A 816 -22.43 -22.61 18.75
N ASP A 817 -21.98 -23.46 19.67
CA ASP A 817 -21.96 -24.92 19.48
C ASP A 817 -23.24 -25.61 19.93
N ASN A 818 -24.08 -24.93 20.73
CA ASN A 818 -25.29 -25.54 21.28
C ASN A 818 -26.47 -25.39 20.36
N VAL A 819 -26.65 -26.33 19.42
CA VAL A 819 -27.84 -26.39 18.57
C VAL A 819 -29.06 -26.89 19.37
N LEU A 820 -30.03 -26.00 19.59
CA LEU A 820 -31.25 -26.34 20.33
C LEU A 820 -32.32 -27.01 19.46
N ALA A 821 -32.42 -26.61 18.20
CA ALA A 821 -33.38 -27.18 17.24
C ALA A 821 -33.07 -26.77 15.80
N THR A 822 -33.48 -27.59 14.86
CA THR A 822 -33.65 -27.24 13.44
C THR A 822 -35.10 -27.42 13.08
N THR A 823 -35.82 -26.34 12.69
CA THR A 823 -37.26 -26.33 12.53
C THR A 823 -37.74 -25.57 11.29
N ALA A 824 -39.00 -25.54 11.01
CA ALA A 824 -39.61 -24.70 9.97
C ALA A 824 -39.41 -23.21 10.31
N ASN A 825 -39.28 -22.37 9.28
CA ASN A 825 -39.25 -20.91 9.43
C ASN A 825 -40.69 -20.37 9.46
N ASP A 826 -41.37 -20.58 10.61
CA ASP A 826 -42.80 -20.24 10.83
C ASP A 826 -43.02 -19.27 12.01
N GLY A 827 -41.92 -18.74 12.60
CA GLY A 827 -42.01 -17.73 13.67
C GLY A 827 -42.00 -18.28 15.09
N ARG A 828 -42.06 -19.61 15.32
CA ARG A 828 -42.09 -20.15 16.67
C ARG A 828 -41.58 -21.60 16.76
N ALA A 829 -40.83 -21.90 17.80
CA ALA A 829 -40.44 -23.27 18.13
C ALA A 829 -40.40 -23.49 19.65
N ARG A 830 -40.58 -24.74 20.10
CA ARG A 830 -40.34 -25.13 21.48
C ARG A 830 -39.04 -25.90 21.58
N VAL A 831 -38.07 -25.34 22.32
CA VAL A 831 -36.74 -25.94 22.54
C VAL A 831 -36.50 -26.27 24.01
N ARG A 832 -35.66 -27.25 24.28
CA ARG A 832 -35.17 -27.51 25.62
C ARG A 832 -33.90 -26.66 25.85
N ILE A 833 -33.89 -25.80 26.87
CA ILE A 833 -32.72 -25.03 27.28
C ILE A 833 -31.71 -25.99 27.95
N PRO A 834 -30.41 -25.96 27.63
CA PRO A 834 -29.42 -26.78 28.31
C PRO A 834 -29.39 -26.54 29.82
N ASN A 835 -29.08 -27.58 30.58
CA ASN A 835 -28.92 -27.46 32.04
C ASN A 835 -27.52 -26.91 32.44
N VAL A 836 -27.30 -25.65 32.09
CA VAL A 836 -26.06 -24.88 32.37
C VAL A 836 -26.42 -23.63 33.17
N ARG A 837 -25.50 -23.12 33.96
CA ARG A 837 -25.61 -21.83 34.66
C ARG A 837 -24.72 -20.79 34.01
N THR A 838 -25.29 -19.72 33.50
CA THR A 838 -24.57 -18.60 32.91
C THR A 838 -25.40 -17.30 33.02
N GLY A 839 -24.73 -16.17 33.16
CA GLY A 839 -25.31 -14.83 33.02
C GLY A 839 -25.11 -14.22 31.64
N LYS A 840 -24.44 -14.95 30.73
CA LYS A 840 -23.95 -14.44 29.44
C LYS A 840 -24.47 -15.27 28.25
N ALA A 841 -25.74 -15.77 28.35
CA ALA A 841 -26.34 -16.52 27.26
C ALA A 841 -26.84 -15.58 26.15
N TRP A 842 -26.68 -15.99 24.89
CA TRP A 842 -27.23 -15.35 23.71
C TRP A 842 -27.93 -16.37 22.83
N LEU A 843 -29.01 -15.98 22.18
CA LEU A 843 -29.74 -16.81 21.24
C LEU A 843 -29.51 -16.33 19.82
N LYS A 844 -29.11 -17.23 18.91
CA LYS A 844 -29.02 -17.00 17.48
C LYS A 844 -30.05 -17.86 16.75
N ILE A 845 -30.72 -17.28 15.77
CA ILE A 845 -31.53 -18.02 14.81
C ILE A 845 -30.97 -17.75 13.42
N GLU A 846 -30.52 -18.81 12.77
CA GLU A 846 -29.85 -18.73 11.47
C GLU A 846 -30.56 -19.54 10.40
N ALA A 847 -30.54 -19.08 9.17
CA ALA A 847 -31.14 -19.73 8.02
C ALA A 847 -30.41 -21.04 7.66
N VAL A 848 -31.16 -22.11 7.39
CA VAL A 848 -30.60 -23.34 6.83
C VAL A 848 -30.54 -23.21 5.31
N GLY A 849 -29.36 -23.29 4.74
CA GLY A 849 -29.11 -23.17 3.30
C GLY A 849 -29.08 -21.74 2.76
N ASN A 850 -29.00 -20.76 3.66
CA ASN A 850 -28.74 -19.34 3.34
C ASN A 850 -27.80 -18.74 4.40
N TYR A 851 -27.41 -17.47 4.27
CA TYR A 851 -26.35 -16.83 5.07
C TYR A 851 -26.89 -15.94 6.19
N PHE A 852 -28.16 -15.55 6.14
CA PHE A 852 -28.73 -14.60 7.09
C PHE A 852 -29.06 -15.24 8.45
N PHE A 853 -28.99 -14.44 9.48
CA PHE A 853 -29.34 -14.79 10.85
C PHE A 853 -29.78 -13.55 11.63
N ASP A 854 -30.22 -13.77 12.88
CA ASP A 854 -30.37 -12.71 13.85
C ASP A 854 -30.12 -13.22 15.26
N LEU A 855 -29.79 -12.30 16.18
CA LEU A 855 -29.52 -12.57 17.59
C LEU A 855 -30.66 -12.05 18.47
N SER A 856 -30.73 -12.55 19.70
CA SER A 856 -31.52 -11.86 20.74
C SER A 856 -30.93 -10.50 21.01
N ASP A 857 -31.73 -9.45 21.22
CA ASP A 857 -31.24 -8.07 21.38
C ASP A 857 -30.40 -7.87 22.65
N ARG A 858 -30.48 -8.81 23.58
CA ARG A 858 -29.72 -8.79 24.84
C ARG A 858 -29.34 -10.18 25.30
N SER A 859 -28.27 -10.25 26.05
CA SER A 859 -27.93 -11.46 26.80
C SER A 859 -28.99 -11.76 27.88
N PHE A 860 -29.12 -13.04 28.23
CA PHE A 860 -30.01 -13.50 29.26
C PHE A 860 -29.31 -14.49 30.20
N ARG A 861 -29.97 -14.78 31.36
CA ARG A 861 -29.42 -15.69 32.36
C ARG A 861 -30.12 -17.07 32.27
N ILE A 862 -29.30 -18.11 32.28
CA ILE A 862 -29.77 -19.50 32.52
C ILE A 862 -29.44 -19.87 33.98
N ARG A 863 -30.44 -20.40 34.75
CA ARG A 863 -30.32 -20.80 36.17
C ARG A 863 -30.29 -22.31 36.30
#